data_3d3010ac53c246a0f986308139e8e53e
#
_entry.id   3d3010ac53c246a0f986308139e8e53e
#
_cell.length_a   1.000
_cell.length_b   1.000
_cell.length_c   1.000
_cell.angle_alpha   90.00
_cell.angle_beta   90.00
_cell.angle_gamma   90.00
#
_symmetry.space_group_name_H-M   'P 1'
#
loop_
_entity.id
_entity.type
_entity.pdbx_description
1 polymer ?
#
loop_
_entity_poly.entity_id
_entity_poly.type
_entity_poly.pdbx_seq_one_letter_code
_entity_poly.pdbx_strand_id
1 'polypeptide(L)'
;MAVGMGKTEEMPVVKELKDFDQKSGNVLERLIFNHRMVVMAVCVVVTLLLAYQTTKTVFNASFEKMLPQSHPYIKNYLANKTQLRGLGNSIRVVVENTQGDIFDPKYLDLLRQINDDLVLTPGVDRAWVKSIWTPAVRWNEVTEEGFQGGPVMPDNFDGSTEKVAQLKQNITRSGIVGSLLGTNYKSAMVFVPLLDIDPNTDKRLDYAVFSKQIEDNIRKKYEAASGGGAKQTGLIKIHVVGFAKLVGDLIAGLMQVMTYFGIAAMIAAIVIYLYTRCMRSTALVILCSAVAVIWQLGLVATFGFEMDPYSILVPFLVFAIGVSHGVQKMNGIMQDVGRGTHKLVAARYTFRRLFLAGLTALMADAVGFAVLMLIDIPVIKDLALTASIGVAGLIITNLLLLPVFLSFTGVSLTAARKSLQEDSEESTGKGAGALWSLLDHFTERRWATRAVAIAAMLAIAGFIVSLNLKIGDLDPGAPELRPTSRYNKDNAYITSNYSLSSDQFAVILKTPKEGAIKYEPLIEADRLAWALQQVPGVQTTVTLADSIRVVTAGTYEGSPKWFTLNRNQDVLNYSGGQAFSDNPDIANSTLSVTPIIAYLADHRAETLDRVLKVAEEFVKEHTTKENQFMLAAGSSGIEAATNIVVKQANRTMLLYVYGAVIILCFITFRSWRAVLVAVLPLILTSILCEALMVALGIGVKVATLPVIALGVGIGVDYALYLLSMQLKYQRDGLSLGEAYKKAVQFTGKVVGLVGITLAGGVVTWALSPIKFQADMGILLTFMFLWNMIGALILIPALSHFLLGNVHAEVEVVAEKAVEEVALTNGVAKAEC
;
A
#
# COMPACT_ATOMS: atom_id res chain seq x y z
N MET A 1 -13.64 -35.00 -24.74
CA MET A 1 -13.18 -36.30 -24.20
C MET A 1 -13.83 -36.48 -22.84
N ALA A 2 -14.92 -37.15 -22.75
CA ALA A 2 -15.60 -37.52 -21.50
C ALA A 2 -14.82 -38.73 -20.93
N VAL A 3 -13.97 -38.48 -19.95
CA VAL A 3 -13.38 -39.57 -19.13
C VAL A 3 -14.47 -40.03 -18.18
N GLY A 4 -14.88 -41.27 -18.27
CA GLY A 4 -15.87 -41.90 -17.46
C GLY A 4 -15.64 -41.68 -15.99
N MET A 5 -16.55 -40.97 -15.32
CA MET A 5 -16.59 -40.80 -13.87
C MET A 5 -17.27 -42.04 -13.28
N GLY A 6 -16.45 -43.05 -12.97
CA GLY A 6 -16.90 -44.16 -12.14
C GLY A 6 -17.26 -43.66 -10.74
N LYS A 7 -18.23 -44.34 -10.09
CA LYS A 7 -18.62 -44.13 -8.69
C LYS A 7 -17.36 -43.95 -7.86
N THR A 8 -17.27 -42.84 -7.12
CA THR A 8 -16.15 -42.61 -6.21
C THR A 8 -16.27 -43.50 -4.99
N GLU A 9 -15.73 -44.71 -5.10
CA GLU A 9 -15.26 -45.45 -3.93
C GLU A 9 -14.29 -44.54 -3.14
N GLU A 10 -14.40 -44.47 -1.84
CA GLU A 10 -13.33 -43.95 -0.96
C GLU A 10 -12.02 -44.55 -1.46
N MET A 11 -11.00 -43.70 -1.69
CA MET A 11 -9.73 -44.18 -2.26
C MET A 11 -9.24 -45.37 -1.47
N PRO A 12 -8.96 -46.54 -2.07
CA PRO A 12 -8.66 -47.77 -1.37
C PRO A 12 -7.45 -47.58 -0.45
N VAL A 13 -7.56 -48.11 0.79
CA VAL A 13 -6.46 -48.09 1.76
C VAL A 13 -5.34 -49.03 1.26
N VAL A 14 -4.27 -48.46 0.76
CA VAL A 14 -3.07 -49.19 0.28
C VAL A 14 -1.99 -49.11 1.35
N LYS A 15 -1.78 -50.23 2.07
CA LYS A 15 -0.80 -50.30 3.17
C LYS A 15 0.61 -50.46 2.68
N GLU A 16 0.85 -51.26 1.66
CA GLU A 16 2.17 -51.54 1.09
C GLU A 16 2.29 -50.96 -0.32
N LEU A 17 3.47 -50.38 -0.64
CA LEU A 17 3.71 -49.73 -1.92
C LEU A 17 3.62 -50.68 -3.12
N LYS A 18 3.89 -51.97 -2.94
CA LYS A 18 3.77 -52.97 -3.99
C LYS A 18 2.35 -53.20 -4.49
N ASP A 19 1.35 -52.91 -3.62
CA ASP A 19 -0.08 -53.05 -3.95
C ASP A 19 -0.64 -51.84 -4.71
N PHE A 20 0.19 -50.83 -4.94
CA PHE A 20 -0.21 -49.59 -5.61
C PHE A 20 0.26 -49.55 -7.08
N ASP A 21 -0.66 -49.39 -8.01
CA ASP A 21 -0.33 -49.19 -9.42
C ASP A 21 0.33 -47.82 -9.66
N GLN A 22 1.65 -47.81 -9.84
CA GLN A 22 2.43 -46.60 -10.09
C GLN A 22 2.13 -45.95 -11.44
N LYS A 23 1.49 -46.69 -12.37
CA LYS A 23 1.06 -46.14 -13.67
C LYS A 23 -0.33 -45.45 -13.57
N SER A 24 -1.03 -45.61 -12.46
CA SER A 24 -2.32 -44.93 -12.23
C SER A 24 -2.15 -43.42 -12.08
N GLY A 25 -3.21 -42.67 -12.38
CA GLY A 25 -3.25 -41.21 -12.26
C GLY A 25 -2.86 -40.47 -13.55
N ASN A 26 -2.86 -39.14 -13.47
CA ASN A 26 -2.58 -38.28 -14.62
C ASN A 26 -1.07 -38.21 -14.94
N VAL A 27 -0.72 -37.70 -16.12
CA VAL A 27 0.69 -37.61 -16.59
C VAL A 27 1.55 -36.79 -15.65
N LEU A 28 1.03 -35.66 -15.13
CA LEU A 28 1.76 -34.76 -14.24
C LEU A 28 2.05 -35.44 -12.89
N GLU A 29 1.08 -36.11 -12.30
CA GLU A 29 1.27 -36.89 -11.07
C GLU A 29 2.37 -37.94 -11.22
N ARG A 30 2.33 -38.71 -12.33
CA ARG A 30 3.33 -39.73 -12.63
C ARG A 30 4.72 -39.14 -12.79
N LEU A 31 4.86 -38.02 -13.52
CA LEU A 31 6.13 -37.33 -13.71
C LEU A 31 6.72 -36.91 -12.36
N ILE A 32 5.92 -36.31 -11.50
CA ILE A 32 6.39 -35.76 -10.21
C ILE A 32 6.75 -36.88 -9.22
N PHE A 33 5.84 -37.81 -8.98
CA PHE A 33 6.01 -38.77 -7.91
C PHE A 33 6.89 -39.98 -8.29
N ASN A 34 6.99 -40.34 -9.56
CA ASN A 34 7.89 -41.36 -10.01
C ASN A 34 9.34 -40.87 -10.06
N HIS A 35 9.56 -39.54 -10.28
CA HIS A 35 10.89 -38.92 -10.34
C HIS A 35 11.12 -37.95 -9.17
N ARG A 36 10.53 -38.22 -8.00
CA ARG A 36 10.52 -37.31 -6.83
C ARG A 36 11.91 -36.86 -6.37
N MET A 37 12.95 -37.69 -6.49
CA MET A 37 14.34 -37.33 -6.16
C MET A 37 14.88 -36.25 -7.09
N VAL A 38 14.58 -36.37 -8.38
CA VAL A 38 14.99 -35.38 -9.40
C VAL A 38 14.25 -34.06 -9.14
N VAL A 39 12.94 -34.09 -8.87
CA VAL A 39 12.13 -32.89 -8.56
C VAL A 39 12.72 -32.16 -7.33
N MET A 40 13.04 -32.92 -6.27
CA MET A 40 13.64 -32.36 -5.07
C MET A 40 15.02 -31.74 -5.36
N ALA A 41 15.89 -32.45 -6.08
CA ALA A 41 17.24 -31.96 -6.43
C ALA A 41 17.16 -30.66 -7.26
N VAL A 42 16.29 -30.61 -8.26
CA VAL A 42 16.07 -29.41 -9.09
C VAL A 42 15.60 -28.24 -8.21
N CYS A 43 14.61 -28.47 -7.34
CA CYS A 43 14.12 -27.40 -6.46
C CYS A 43 15.20 -26.90 -5.49
N VAL A 44 16.06 -27.79 -4.96
CA VAL A 44 17.19 -27.39 -4.10
C VAL A 44 18.18 -26.53 -4.87
N VAL A 45 18.57 -26.93 -6.08
CA VAL A 45 19.51 -26.16 -6.93
C VAL A 45 18.91 -24.78 -7.26
N VAL A 46 17.66 -24.73 -7.69
CA VAL A 46 16.97 -23.45 -7.97
C VAL A 46 16.88 -22.56 -6.72
N THR A 47 16.61 -23.16 -5.55
CA THR A 47 16.58 -22.43 -4.29
C THR A 47 17.93 -21.83 -3.93
N LEU A 48 19.03 -22.56 -4.10
CA LEU A 48 20.38 -22.05 -3.85
C LEU A 48 20.76 -20.91 -4.81
N LEU A 49 20.42 -21.06 -6.10
CA LEU A 49 20.68 -20.03 -7.10
C LEU A 49 19.87 -18.75 -6.80
N LEU A 50 18.59 -18.89 -6.49
CA LEU A 50 17.72 -17.74 -6.17
C LEU A 50 18.05 -17.13 -4.80
N ALA A 51 18.49 -17.93 -3.82
CA ALA A 51 19.00 -17.41 -2.55
C ALA A 51 20.25 -16.53 -2.75
N TYR A 52 21.15 -16.94 -3.66
CA TYR A 52 22.28 -16.08 -4.03
C TYR A 52 21.81 -14.77 -4.71
N GLN A 53 20.81 -14.82 -5.59
CA GLN A 53 20.28 -13.60 -6.22
C GLN A 53 19.58 -12.67 -5.22
N THR A 54 18.95 -13.23 -4.18
CA THR A 54 18.32 -12.42 -3.11
C THR A 54 19.32 -11.46 -2.45
N THR A 55 20.59 -11.82 -2.35
CA THR A 55 21.63 -10.94 -1.77
C THR A 55 21.89 -9.68 -2.60
N LYS A 56 21.41 -9.64 -3.85
CA LYS A 56 21.55 -8.51 -4.78
C LYS A 56 20.30 -7.62 -4.81
N THR A 57 19.32 -7.87 -3.96
CA THR A 57 18.11 -7.05 -3.87
C THR A 57 18.46 -5.61 -3.51
N VAL A 58 18.03 -4.67 -4.33
CA VAL A 58 18.22 -3.23 -4.12
C VAL A 58 16.93 -2.64 -3.56
N PHE A 59 17.07 -1.86 -2.48
CA PHE A 59 15.96 -1.09 -1.93
C PHE A 59 15.99 0.32 -2.52
N ASN A 60 14.92 0.72 -3.18
CA ASN A 60 14.78 2.04 -3.78
C ASN A 60 13.42 2.64 -3.45
N ALA A 61 13.44 3.74 -2.72
CA ALA A 61 12.25 4.51 -2.36
C ALA A 61 12.27 5.86 -3.08
N SER A 62 12.34 5.85 -4.43
CA SER A 62 12.33 7.10 -5.17
C SER A 62 10.92 7.72 -5.17
N PHE A 63 10.89 9.04 -4.95
CA PHE A 63 9.66 9.84 -5.01
C PHE A 63 8.91 9.66 -6.34
N GLU A 64 9.62 9.64 -7.43
CA GLU A 64 9.04 9.53 -8.77
C GLU A 64 8.23 8.25 -8.98
N LYS A 65 8.59 7.14 -8.33
CA LYS A 65 7.84 5.88 -8.41
C LYS A 65 6.48 5.94 -7.70
N MET A 66 6.32 6.85 -6.74
CA MET A 66 5.05 7.01 -6.01
C MET A 66 4.04 7.88 -6.78
N LEU A 67 4.48 8.56 -7.84
CA LEU A 67 3.66 9.47 -8.62
C LEU A 67 2.97 8.77 -9.80
N PRO A 68 1.71 9.13 -10.13
CA PRO A 68 1.05 8.68 -11.36
C PRO A 68 1.65 9.37 -12.59
N GLN A 69 2.76 8.85 -13.09
CA GLN A 69 3.60 9.49 -14.10
C GLN A 69 2.90 9.78 -15.43
N SER A 70 1.85 9.06 -15.78
CA SER A 70 1.09 9.28 -17.00
C SER A 70 0.08 10.44 -16.87
N HIS A 71 -0.27 10.85 -15.64
CA HIS A 71 -1.25 11.91 -15.41
C HIS A 71 -0.73 13.26 -15.92
N PRO A 72 -1.55 14.08 -16.62
CA PRO A 72 -1.12 15.34 -17.21
C PRO A 72 -0.44 16.29 -16.22
N TYR A 73 -0.93 16.37 -14.98
CA TYR A 73 -0.37 17.24 -13.94
C TYR A 73 1.05 16.81 -13.54
N ILE A 74 1.26 15.50 -13.42
CA ILE A 74 2.59 14.96 -13.09
C ILE A 74 3.57 15.15 -14.25
N LYS A 75 3.12 14.97 -15.50
CA LYS A 75 3.93 15.29 -16.67
C LYS A 75 4.33 16.75 -16.70
N ASN A 76 3.41 17.66 -16.39
CA ASN A 76 3.70 19.09 -16.29
C ASN A 76 4.76 19.39 -15.22
N TYR A 77 4.61 18.79 -14.04
CA TYR A 77 5.58 18.92 -12.95
C TYR A 77 6.97 18.40 -13.37
N LEU A 78 7.05 17.16 -13.87
CA LEU A 78 8.32 16.53 -14.26
C LEU A 78 9.04 17.29 -15.39
N ALA A 79 8.30 17.86 -16.33
CA ALA A 79 8.86 18.66 -17.42
C ALA A 79 9.44 20.02 -16.97
N ASN A 80 8.96 20.56 -15.85
CA ASN A 80 9.35 21.89 -15.37
C ASN A 80 10.12 21.87 -14.04
N LYS A 81 10.29 20.71 -13.37
CA LYS A 81 10.90 20.60 -12.03
C LYS A 81 12.31 21.19 -11.96
N THR A 82 13.09 21.06 -13.03
CA THR A 82 14.47 21.60 -13.10
C THR A 82 14.51 23.13 -13.22
N GLN A 83 13.41 23.73 -13.67
CA GLN A 83 13.28 25.16 -13.86
C GLN A 83 12.68 25.86 -12.62
N LEU A 84 11.97 25.11 -11.77
CA LEU A 84 11.24 25.59 -10.60
C LEU A 84 11.79 24.91 -9.33
N ARG A 85 13.02 25.21 -8.98
CA ARG A 85 13.75 24.54 -7.88
C ARG A 85 13.07 24.69 -6.52
N GLY A 86 12.40 25.80 -6.27
CA GLY A 86 11.65 26.05 -5.03
C GLY A 86 10.48 25.08 -4.79
N LEU A 87 10.01 24.37 -5.84
CA LEU A 87 8.99 23.31 -5.77
C LEU A 87 9.60 21.91 -5.76
N GLY A 88 10.93 21.80 -5.78
CA GLY A 88 11.65 20.53 -5.78
C GLY A 88 11.71 19.88 -4.40
N ASN A 89 12.48 18.79 -4.33
CA ASN A 89 12.69 18.06 -3.08
C ASN A 89 13.50 18.91 -2.09
N SER A 90 12.95 19.14 -0.92
CA SER A 90 13.59 19.93 0.13
C SER A 90 13.23 19.37 1.51
N ILE A 91 14.07 19.68 2.50
CA ILE A 91 13.73 19.52 3.91
C ILE A 91 13.68 20.88 4.59
N ARG A 92 12.87 20.98 5.62
CA ARG A 92 12.78 22.13 6.52
C ARG A 92 13.28 21.70 7.88
N VAL A 93 14.34 22.36 8.35
CA VAL A 93 14.91 22.12 9.66
C VAL A 93 14.57 23.34 10.52
N VAL A 94 13.68 23.15 11.49
CA VAL A 94 13.24 24.21 12.39
C VAL A 94 13.91 24.00 13.74
N VAL A 95 14.61 25.01 14.21
CA VAL A 95 15.28 25.03 15.50
C VAL A 95 14.43 25.87 16.47
N GLU A 96 13.85 25.23 17.46
CA GLU A 96 13.03 25.87 18.52
C GLU A 96 13.91 26.20 19.72
N ASN A 97 13.84 27.42 20.21
CA ASN A 97 14.35 27.80 21.54
C ASN A 97 13.28 27.45 22.58
N THR A 98 13.56 26.47 23.44
CA THR A 98 12.62 25.96 24.44
C THR A 98 12.56 26.83 25.72
N GLN A 99 13.52 27.70 25.92
CA GLN A 99 13.71 28.49 27.17
C GLN A 99 13.55 30.00 26.97
N GLY A 100 13.54 30.47 25.71
CA GLY A 100 13.50 31.90 25.40
C GLY A 100 12.92 32.18 24.01
N ASP A 101 13.45 33.21 23.38
CA ASP A 101 13.16 33.62 22.03
C ASP A 101 14.38 33.42 21.10
N ILE A 102 14.20 33.73 19.81
CA ILE A 102 15.25 33.57 18.79
C ILE A 102 16.40 34.58 18.95
N PHE A 103 16.28 35.60 19.83
CA PHE A 103 17.23 36.67 19.99
C PHE A 103 18.30 36.37 21.08
N ASP A 104 18.25 35.19 21.70
CA ASP A 104 19.29 34.72 22.59
C ASP A 104 20.60 34.48 21.84
N PRO A 105 21.72 35.12 22.19
CA PRO A 105 22.98 34.93 21.50
C PRO A 105 23.49 33.50 21.49
N LYS A 106 23.22 32.70 22.53
CA LYS A 106 23.60 31.27 22.58
C LYS A 106 22.77 30.46 21.56
N TYR A 107 21.49 30.75 21.46
CA TYR A 107 20.61 30.13 20.45
C TYR A 107 21.08 30.49 19.03
N LEU A 108 21.39 31.78 18.78
CA LEU A 108 21.85 32.23 17.46
C LEU A 108 23.16 31.57 17.05
N ASP A 109 24.10 31.36 17.97
CA ASP A 109 25.38 30.67 17.69
C ASP A 109 25.12 29.17 17.36
N LEU A 110 24.26 28.47 18.11
CA LEU A 110 23.86 27.11 17.80
C LEU A 110 23.16 27.01 16.42
N LEU A 111 22.27 27.95 16.12
CA LEU A 111 21.61 28.00 14.81
C LEU A 111 22.61 28.21 13.67
N ARG A 112 23.67 29.03 13.86
CA ARG A 112 24.76 29.21 12.90
C ARG A 112 25.48 27.89 12.66
N GLN A 113 25.90 27.21 13.73
CA GLN A 113 26.59 25.92 13.60
C GLN A 113 25.72 24.86 12.90
N ILE A 114 24.41 24.82 13.20
CA ILE A 114 23.45 23.94 12.50
C ILE A 114 23.35 24.30 11.02
N ASN A 115 23.26 25.59 10.70
CA ASN A 115 23.22 26.05 9.31
C ASN A 115 24.48 25.62 8.53
N ASP A 116 25.66 25.80 9.13
CA ASP A 116 26.93 25.46 8.50
C ASP A 116 27.08 23.96 8.28
N ASP A 117 26.72 23.13 9.26
CA ASP A 117 26.72 21.69 9.16
C ASP A 117 25.70 21.20 8.09
N LEU A 118 24.51 21.84 7.99
CA LEU A 118 23.52 21.51 6.97
C LEU A 118 24.03 21.83 5.57
N VAL A 119 24.66 22.98 5.37
CA VAL A 119 25.29 23.38 4.09
C VAL A 119 26.38 22.40 3.67
N LEU A 120 27.11 21.83 4.60
CA LEU A 120 28.17 20.87 4.35
C LEU A 120 27.66 19.42 4.20
N THR A 121 26.38 19.15 4.50
CA THR A 121 25.81 17.80 4.40
C THR A 121 25.75 17.34 2.93
N PRO A 122 26.25 16.13 2.60
CA PRO A 122 26.18 15.59 1.26
C PRO A 122 24.74 15.52 0.73
N GLY A 123 24.53 15.87 -0.54
CA GLY A 123 23.21 15.88 -1.17
C GLY A 123 22.43 17.18 -0.99
N VAL A 124 22.95 18.16 -0.22
CA VAL A 124 22.35 19.49 -0.09
C VAL A 124 22.74 20.38 -1.27
N ASP A 125 21.78 21.06 -1.87
CA ASP A 125 22.00 22.11 -2.86
C ASP A 125 22.37 23.42 -2.13
N ARG A 126 23.66 23.58 -1.87
CA ARG A 126 24.25 24.60 -1.00
C ARG A 126 23.89 26.02 -1.41
N ALA A 127 23.79 26.27 -2.73
CA ALA A 127 23.52 27.60 -3.26
C ALA A 127 22.10 28.10 -2.94
N TRP A 128 21.20 27.21 -2.58
CA TRP A 128 19.79 27.51 -2.38
C TRP A 128 19.31 27.34 -0.91
N VAL A 129 20.24 27.06 0.01
CA VAL A 129 19.91 27.04 1.43
C VAL A 129 19.51 28.44 1.91
N LYS A 130 18.36 28.53 2.60
CA LYS A 130 17.83 29.80 3.13
C LYS A 130 17.68 29.70 4.65
N SER A 131 18.33 30.63 5.36
CA SER A 131 18.17 30.85 6.79
C SER A 131 18.49 32.31 7.10
N ILE A 132 18.26 32.75 8.32
CA ILE A 132 18.66 34.09 8.75
C ILE A 132 20.19 34.31 8.67
N TRP A 133 20.99 33.24 8.63
CA TRP A 133 22.45 33.28 8.51
C TRP A 133 22.93 33.30 7.05
N THR A 134 22.04 33.02 6.07
CA THR A 134 22.44 33.07 4.66
C THR A 134 22.30 34.49 4.09
N PRO A 135 23.32 35.02 3.40
CA PRO A 135 23.26 36.39 2.83
C PRO A 135 22.15 36.58 1.79
N ALA A 136 21.63 35.47 1.21
CA ALA A 136 20.52 35.50 0.26
C ALA A 136 19.20 35.91 0.93
N VAL A 137 19.06 35.78 2.25
CA VAL A 137 17.90 36.24 3.00
C VAL A 137 18.12 37.69 3.41
N ARG A 138 17.40 38.60 2.75
CA ARG A 138 17.62 40.04 2.83
C ARG A 138 16.37 40.76 3.36
N TRP A 139 16.64 41.89 4.02
CA TRP A 139 15.62 42.89 4.28
C TRP A 139 15.69 43.98 3.21
N ASN A 140 14.57 44.52 2.84
CA ASN A 140 14.45 45.61 1.91
C ASN A 140 13.52 46.65 2.51
N GLU A 141 13.91 47.92 2.45
CA GLU A 141 13.10 49.04 2.93
C GLU A 141 13.09 50.12 1.89
N VAL A 142 11.98 50.75 1.78
CA VAL A 142 11.83 51.94 0.93
C VAL A 142 11.98 53.15 1.78
N THR A 143 12.95 54.00 1.44
CA THR A 143 13.23 55.25 2.11
C THR A 143 13.05 56.41 1.12
N GLU A 144 13.06 57.66 1.63
CA GLU A 144 13.06 58.87 0.77
C GLU A 144 14.27 58.91 -0.20
N GLU A 145 15.36 58.23 0.14
CA GLU A 145 16.57 58.13 -0.70
C GLU A 145 16.52 56.96 -1.69
N GLY A 146 15.44 56.18 -1.74
CA GLY A 146 15.25 55.06 -2.62
C GLY A 146 15.23 53.70 -1.88
N PHE A 147 15.60 52.64 -2.61
CA PHE A 147 15.53 51.26 -2.13
C PHE A 147 16.81 50.94 -1.35
N GLN A 148 16.66 50.63 -0.06
CA GLN A 148 17.77 50.15 0.79
C GLN A 148 17.55 48.70 1.16
N GLY A 149 18.60 47.90 1.26
CA GLY A 149 18.52 46.51 1.63
C GLY A 149 19.86 45.93 2.02
N GLY A 150 19.82 44.86 2.79
CA GLY A 150 21.00 44.12 3.22
C GLY A 150 20.66 42.75 3.75
N PRO A 151 21.65 41.92 4.11
CA PRO A 151 21.39 40.65 4.80
C PRO A 151 20.58 40.87 6.09
N VAL A 152 19.70 39.91 6.43
CA VAL A 152 18.94 39.99 7.70
C VAL A 152 19.89 39.90 8.87
N MET A 153 20.87 39.02 8.82
CA MET A 153 21.90 38.92 9.85
C MET A 153 22.88 40.09 9.68
N PRO A 154 23.11 40.92 10.71
CA PRO A 154 24.07 42.00 10.64
C PRO A 154 25.51 41.49 10.40
N ASP A 155 26.29 42.24 9.62
CA ASP A 155 27.70 41.93 9.40
C ASP A 155 28.47 41.88 10.72
N ASN A 156 29.39 40.91 10.83
CA ASN A 156 30.23 40.70 12.04
C ASN A 156 29.36 40.55 13.31
N PHE A 157 28.31 39.75 13.24
CA PHE A 157 27.47 39.50 14.41
C PHE A 157 28.26 38.86 15.56
N ASP A 158 28.35 39.52 16.68
CA ASP A 158 29.10 39.11 17.87
C ASP A 158 28.23 38.80 19.10
N GLY A 159 26.89 38.86 18.93
CA GLY A 159 25.95 38.67 20.03
C GLY A 159 25.77 39.86 20.97
N SER A 160 26.36 41.02 20.67
CA SER A 160 26.20 42.26 21.45
C SER A 160 24.73 42.74 21.38
N THR A 161 24.31 43.47 22.43
CA THR A 161 22.97 44.05 22.53
C THR A 161 22.64 44.94 21.32
N GLU A 162 23.64 45.67 20.80
CA GLU A 162 23.48 46.51 19.63
C GLU A 162 23.21 45.68 18.36
N LYS A 163 24.00 44.61 18.10
CA LYS A 163 23.83 43.71 16.97
C LYS A 163 22.51 42.93 17.04
N VAL A 164 22.08 42.52 18.23
CA VAL A 164 20.77 41.91 18.44
C VAL A 164 19.63 42.89 18.17
N ALA A 165 19.77 44.18 18.56
CA ALA A 165 18.79 45.21 18.26
C ALA A 165 18.69 45.47 16.73
N GLN A 166 19.83 45.52 16.03
CA GLN A 166 19.90 45.64 14.60
C GLN A 166 19.25 44.43 13.92
N LEU A 167 19.49 43.20 14.39
CA LEU A 167 18.84 41.99 13.88
C LEU A 167 17.30 42.07 14.03
N LYS A 168 16.78 42.50 15.17
CA LYS A 168 15.35 42.71 15.39
C LYS A 168 14.73 43.67 14.37
N GLN A 169 15.42 44.79 14.11
CA GLN A 169 15.00 45.77 13.10
C GLN A 169 15.01 45.17 11.70
N ASN A 170 16.08 44.46 11.31
CA ASN A 170 16.20 43.81 10.00
C ASN A 170 15.11 42.74 9.79
N ILE A 171 14.77 41.92 10.82
CA ILE A 171 13.70 40.94 10.76
C ILE A 171 12.35 41.62 10.50
N THR A 172 12.07 42.72 11.20
CA THR A 172 10.81 43.50 11.02
C THR A 172 10.67 44.02 9.58
N ARG A 173 11.80 44.47 8.99
CA ARG A 173 11.84 45.01 7.62
C ARG A 173 11.78 43.91 6.55
N SER A 174 12.26 42.71 6.87
CA SER A 174 12.41 41.61 5.90
C SER A 174 11.13 40.85 5.56
N GLY A 175 10.10 40.93 6.42
CA GLY A 175 8.84 40.19 6.24
C GLY A 175 8.97 38.67 6.35
N ILE A 176 10.08 38.14 6.93
CA ILE A 176 10.34 36.70 7.04
C ILE A 176 9.64 36.00 8.21
N VAL A 177 8.91 36.75 9.04
CA VAL A 177 8.10 36.18 10.13
C VAL A 177 6.95 35.40 9.53
N GLY A 178 6.76 34.18 10.00
CA GLY A 178 5.81 33.23 9.43
C GLY A 178 6.38 32.39 8.27
N SER A 179 7.53 32.76 7.68
CA SER A 179 8.20 31.97 6.62
C SER A 179 9.47 31.29 7.10
N LEU A 180 10.49 32.04 7.46
CA LEU A 180 11.75 31.58 8.00
C LEU A 180 11.83 31.70 9.53
N LEU A 181 10.97 32.51 10.14
CA LEU A 181 10.85 32.63 11.58
C LEU A 181 9.43 32.28 12.03
N GLY A 182 9.33 31.58 13.14
CA GLY A 182 8.03 31.30 13.75
C GLY A 182 7.31 32.58 14.18
N THR A 183 5.97 32.62 14.00
CA THR A 183 5.13 33.75 14.39
C THR A 183 5.19 34.06 15.89
N ASN A 184 5.59 33.09 16.68
CA ASN A 184 5.80 33.20 18.13
C ASN A 184 7.22 33.67 18.53
N TYR A 185 8.11 33.94 17.58
CA TYR A 185 9.52 34.30 17.77
C TYR A 185 10.33 33.30 18.61
N LYS A 186 9.91 32.03 18.68
CA LYS A 186 10.63 30.98 19.42
C LYS A 186 11.45 30.05 18.54
N SER A 187 11.31 30.13 17.22
CA SER A 187 12.01 29.24 16.32
C SER A 187 12.41 29.90 15.02
N ALA A 188 13.50 29.40 14.43
CA ALA A 188 13.97 29.77 13.12
C ALA A 188 14.10 28.52 12.22
N MET A 189 13.80 28.67 10.95
CA MET A 189 13.83 27.63 9.94
C MET A 189 15.07 27.75 9.07
N VAL A 190 15.71 26.63 8.81
CA VAL A 190 16.67 26.47 7.73
C VAL A 190 15.97 25.68 6.62
N PHE A 191 15.74 26.29 5.48
CA PHE A 191 15.20 25.66 4.29
C PHE A 191 16.33 25.04 3.49
N VAL A 192 16.30 23.75 3.24
CA VAL A 192 17.40 22.97 2.69
C VAL A 192 16.94 22.22 1.44
N PRO A 193 17.12 22.76 0.25
CA PRO A 193 16.88 22.06 -1.01
C PRO A 193 17.88 20.94 -1.22
N LEU A 194 17.44 19.87 -1.88
CA LEU A 194 18.23 18.66 -2.09
C LEU A 194 18.49 18.43 -3.57
N LEU A 195 19.66 17.88 -3.87
CA LEU A 195 20.02 17.41 -5.20
C LEU A 195 19.35 16.06 -5.48
N ASP A 196 18.93 15.81 -6.72
CA ASP A 196 18.41 14.50 -7.14
C ASP A 196 19.53 13.44 -7.22
N ILE A 197 20.77 13.89 -7.49
CA ILE A 197 21.97 13.06 -7.66
C ILE A 197 23.02 13.51 -6.65
N ASP A 198 23.60 12.59 -5.92
CA ASP A 198 24.74 12.85 -5.05
C ASP A 198 26.00 13.09 -5.90
N PRO A 199 26.61 14.27 -5.84
CA PRO A 199 27.75 14.62 -6.67
C PRO A 199 29.02 13.80 -6.35
N ASN A 200 29.07 13.13 -5.20
CA ASN A 200 30.24 12.32 -4.81
C ASN A 200 30.17 10.90 -5.40
N THR A 201 28.96 10.37 -5.61
CA THR A 201 28.75 8.99 -6.05
C THR A 201 28.18 8.86 -7.44
N ASP A 202 27.74 9.96 -8.04
CA ASP A 202 27.01 10.05 -9.33
C ASP A 202 25.77 9.13 -9.38
N LYS A 203 25.21 8.86 -8.17
CA LYS A 203 24.01 8.06 -8.00
C LYS A 203 22.89 8.93 -7.44
N ARG A 204 21.65 8.44 -7.55
CA ARG A 204 20.51 9.07 -6.89
C ARG A 204 20.76 9.21 -5.39
N LEU A 205 20.30 10.31 -4.80
CA LEU A 205 20.43 10.56 -3.37
C LEU A 205 19.73 9.45 -2.57
N ASP A 206 20.50 8.79 -1.69
CA ASP A 206 19.97 7.78 -0.78
C ASP A 206 19.33 8.46 0.44
N TYR A 207 18.00 8.46 0.47
CA TYR A 207 17.23 9.10 1.53
C TYR A 207 17.37 8.42 2.90
N ALA A 208 17.70 7.13 2.95
CA ALA A 208 17.95 6.44 4.21
C ALA A 208 19.25 6.93 4.85
N VAL A 209 20.31 7.02 4.06
CA VAL A 209 21.61 7.55 4.49
C VAL A 209 21.48 9.02 4.87
N PHE A 210 20.83 9.82 4.02
CA PHE A 210 20.63 11.26 4.25
C PHE A 210 19.82 11.52 5.53
N SER A 211 18.67 10.86 5.71
CA SER A 211 17.82 11.01 6.90
C SER A 211 18.60 10.63 8.18
N LYS A 212 19.40 9.55 8.11
CA LYS A 212 20.24 9.13 9.23
C LYS A 212 21.32 10.17 9.56
N GLN A 213 21.95 10.78 8.55
CA GLN A 213 22.91 11.86 8.75
C GLN A 213 22.27 13.06 9.43
N ILE A 214 21.06 13.48 9.00
CA ILE A 214 20.30 14.56 9.64
C ILE A 214 19.97 14.20 11.09
N GLU A 215 19.54 12.97 11.38
CA GLU A 215 19.24 12.55 12.76
C GLU A 215 20.49 12.54 13.65
N ASP A 216 21.59 11.96 13.20
CA ASP A 216 22.77 11.74 14.01
C ASP A 216 23.65 13.01 14.12
N ASN A 217 23.91 13.69 12.99
CA ASN A 217 24.83 14.81 12.92
C ASN A 217 24.18 16.17 13.22
N ILE A 218 22.86 16.30 13.05
CA ILE A 218 22.15 17.55 13.31
C ILE A 218 21.29 17.40 14.57
N ARG A 219 20.24 16.60 14.56
CA ARG A 219 19.29 16.56 15.66
C ARG A 219 19.92 16.08 16.95
N LYS A 220 20.44 14.86 17.02
CA LYS A 220 21.01 14.31 18.25
C LYS A 220 22.23 15.07 18.76
N LYS A 221 23.12 15.47 17.83
CA LYS A 221 24.32 16.23 18.17
C LYS A 221 23.97 17.54 18.88
N TYR A 222 23.09 18.34 18.30
CA TYR A 222 22.81 19.68 18.79
C TYR A 222 21.78 19.69 19.93
N GLU A 223 20.79 18.81 19.95
CA GLU A 223 19.89 18.67 21.10
C GLU A 223 20.70 18.23 22.34
N ALA A 224 21.66 17.31 22.22
CA ALA A 224 22.53 16.91 23.31
C ALA A 224 23.51 18.02 23.74
N ALA A 225 24.15 18.71 22.77
CA ALA A 225 25.06 19.81 23.04
C ALA A 225 24.39 21.00 23.76
N SER A 226 23.06 21.16 23.54
CA SER A 226 22.28 22.21 24.22
C SER A 226 21.84 21.86 25.64
N GLY A 227 22.35 20.77 26.22
CA GLY A 227 21.97 20.28 27.57
C GLY A 227 20.76 19.36 27.57
N GLY A 228 20.29 18.90 26.39
CA GLY A 228 19.22 17.91 26.28
C GLY A 228 19.71 16.51 26.67
N GLY A 229 18.85 15.74 27.34
CA GLY A 229 19.06 14.34 27.69
C GLY A 229 17.77 13.57 27.73
N ALA A 230 17.82 12.25 28.02
CA ALA A 230 16.67 11.37 28.02
C ALA A 230 15.48 11.85 28.87
N LYS A 231 15.70 12.76 29.82
CA LYS A 231 14.70 13.30 30.77
C LYS A 231 14.65 14.83 30.87
N GLN A 232 15.53 15.56 30.15
CA GLN A 232 15.58 17.03 30.19
C GLN A 232 15.62 17.58 28.76
N THR A 233 14.79 18.61 28.49
CA THR A 233 14.83 19.38 27.27
C THR A 233 15.97 20.37 27.34
N GLY A 234 16.91 20.33 26.40
CA GLY A 234 17.98 21.34 26.31
C GLY A 234 17.46 22.72 25.88
N LEU A 235 18.37 23.63 25.63
CA LEU A 235 18.07 24.98 25.14
C LEU A 235 17.32 24.92 23.81
N ILE A 236 17.66 23.98 22.93
CA ILE A 236 17.03 23.84 21.62
C ILE A 236 16.34 22.49 21.44
N LYS A 237 15.33 22.51 20.56
CA LYS A 237 14.67 21.34 20.03
C LYS A 237 14.55 21.46 18.50
N ILE A 238 14.87 20.39 17.78
CA ILE A 238 14.95 20.42 16.33
C ILE A 238 13.79 19.65 15.73
N HIS A 239 13.06 20.32 14.83
CA HIS A 239 11.96 19.74 14.06
C HIS A 239 12.39 19.62 12.61
N VAL A 240 12.21 18.42 12.01
CA VAL A 240 12.62 18.17 10.63
C VAL A 240 11.46 17.57 9.85
N VAL A 241 11.10 18.22 8.76
CA VAL A 241 10.08 17.73 7.82
C VAL A 241 10.57 17.85 6.38
N GLY A 242 9.98 17.08 5.50
CA GLY A 242 10.27 17.04 4.07
C GLY A 242 10.32 15.61 3.56
N PHE A 243 10.20 15.47 2.24
CA PHE A 243 10.03 14.15 1.62
C PHE A 243 11.20 13.19 1.90
N ALA A 244 12.44 13.65 1.76
CA ALA A 244 13.63 12.82 2.02
C ALA A 244 13.68 12.30 3.46
N LYS A 245 13.24 13.13 4.44
CA LYS A 245 13.14 12.73 5.84
C LYS A 245 12.04 11.71 6.06
N LEU A 246 10.86 11.93 5.45
CA LEU A 246 9.74 10.99 5.50
C LEU A 246 10.13 9.61 4.98
N VAL A 247 10.71 9.55 3.80
CA VAL A 247 11.16 8.28 3.18
C VAL A 247 12.23 7.60 4.01
N GLY A 248 13.19 8.36 4.55
CA GLY A 248 14.21 7.82 5.44
C GLY A 248 13.61 7.20 6.71
N ASP A 249 12.61 7.84 7.32
CA ASP A 249 11.90 7.30 8.49
C ASP A 249 11.07 6.05 8.14
N LEU A 250 10.48 6.01 6.94
CA LEU A 250 9.80 4.81 6.44
C LEU A 250 10.79 3.65 6.29
N ILE A 251 11.95 3.88 5.65
CA ILE A 251 12.99 2.85 5.49
C ILE A 251 13.51 2.36 6.86
N ALA A 252 13.74 3.27 7.81
CA ALA A 252 14.12 2.89 9.17
C ALA A 252 13.05 2.03 9.85
N GLY A 253 11.76 2.29 9.59
CA GLY A 253 10.64 1.48 10.06
C GLY A 253 10.62 0.07 9.47
N LEU A 254 11.18 -0.15 8.27
CA LEU A 254 11.17 -1.45 7.59
C LEU A 254 11.94 -2.54 8.35
N MET A 255 12.98 -2.18 9.10
CA MET A 255 13.69 -3.16 9.95
C MET A 255 12.77 -3.72 11.05
N GLN A 256 11.85 -2.91 11.57
CA GLN A 256 10.84 -3.37 12.52
C GLN A 256 9.79 -4.26 11.84
N VAL A 257 9.47 -4.00 10.56
CA VAL A 257 8.57 -4.86 9.76
C VAL A 257 9.12 -6.28 9.65
N MET A 258 10.43 -6.45 9.45
CA MET A 258 11.06 -7.78 9.44
C MET A 258 10.91 -8.51 10.79
N THR A 259 10.96 -7.79 11.91
CA THR A 259 10.69 -8.36 13.22
C THR A 259 9.24 -8.86 13.34
N TYR A 260 8.27 -8.07 12.87
CA TYR A 260 6.86 -8.49 12.84
C TYR A 260 6.63 -9.67 11.90
N PHE A 261 7.36 -9.76 10.78
CA PHE A 261 7.34 -10.95 9.93
C PHE A 261 7.80 -12.21 10.67
N GLY A 262 8.90 -12.12 11.43
CA GLY A 262 9.37 -13.21 12.28
C GLY A 262 8.35 -13.65 13.32
N ILE A 263 7.69 -12.68 13.99
CA ILE A 263 6.62 -12.96 14.97
C ILE A 263 5.43 -13.65 14.29
N ALA A 264 4.99 -13.17 13.14
CA ALA A 264 3.89 -13.75 12.38
C ALA A 264 4.20 -15.19 11.91
N ALA A 265 5.42 -15.45 11.44
CA ALA A 265 5.87 -16.80 11.10
C ALA A 265 5.89 -17.74 12.30
N MET A 266 6.27 -17.24 13.48
CA MET A 266 6.21 -17.99 14.74
C MET A 266 4.77 -18.28 15.15
N ILE A 267 3.86 -17.30 15.06
CA ILE A 267 2.42 -17.49 15.33
C ILE A 267 1.87 -18.58 14.39
N ALA A 268 2.15 -18.50 13.09
CA ALA A 268 1.73 -19.49 12.11
C ALA A 268 2.26 -20.88 12.48
N ALA A 269 3.54 -21.00 12.83
CA ALA A 269 4.15 -22.26 13.23
C ALA A 269 3.49 -22.85 14.49
N ILE A 270 3.20 -22.03 15.50
CA ILE A 270 2.53 -22.44 16.74
C ILE A 270 1.11 -22.93 16.43
N VAL A 271 0.32 -22.17 15.68
CA VAL A 271 -1.07 -22.51 15.34
C VAL A 271 -1.14 -23.79 14.54
N ILE A 272 -0.27 -23.97 13.53
CA ILE A 272 -0.17 -25.19 12.73
C ILE A 272 0.25 -26.38 13.61
N TYR A 273 1.24 -26.19 14.49
CA TYR A 273 1.67 -27.24 15.40
C TYR A 273 0.57 -27.67 16.38
N LEU A 274 -0.16 -26.72 16.94
CA LEU A 274 -1.29 -27.02 17.84
C LEU A 274 -2.39 -27.83 17.13
N TYR A 275 -2.63 -27.53 15.85
CA TYR A 275 -3.58 -28.27 15.01
C TYR A 275 -3.05 -29.67 14.66
N THR A 276 -1.83 -29.74 14.13
CA THR A 276 -1.28 -30.99 13.56
C THR A 276 -0.69 -31.93 14.59
N ARG A 277 -0.21 -31.37 15.72
CA ARG A 277 0.60 -32.09 16.71
C ARG A 277 1.77 -32.88 16.11
N CYS A 278 2.28 -32.41 14.96
CA CYS A 278 3.36 -33.04 14.22
C CYS A 278 4.44 -32.03 13.82
N MET A 279 5.55 -31.99 14.55
CA MET A 279 6.66 -31.05 14.31
C MET A 279 7.21 -31.14 12.90
N ARG A 280 7.34 -32.36 12.35
CA ARG A 280 7.87 -32.60 10.99
C ARG A 280 6.98 -31.96 9.93
N SER A 281 5.67 -32.13 10.03
CA SER A 281 4.70 -31.57 9.08
C SER A 281 4.67 -30.07 9.16
N THR A 282 4.63 -29.50 10.38
CA THR A 282 4.69 -28.06 10.60
C THR A 282 5.96 -27.44 10.00
N ALA A 283 7.13 -28.03 10.32
CA ALA A 283 8.41 -27.54 9.78
C ALA A 283 8.46 -27.57 8.26
N LEU A 284 7.90 -28.60 7.60
CA LEU A 284 7.89 -28.67 6.13
C LEU A 284 6.95 -27.65 5.50
N VAL A 285 5.78 -27.39 6.08
CA VAL A 285 4.87 -26.33 5.59
C VAL A 285 5.57 -24.97 5.68
N ILE A 286 6.16 -24.65 6.82
CA ILE A 286 6.88 -23.39 7.03
C ILE A 286 8.10 -23.31 6.09
N LEU A 287 8.86 -24.39 5.94
CA LEU A 287 10.03 -24.44 5.06
C LEU A 287 9.64 -24.19 3.59
N CYS A 288 8.61 -24.87 3.08
CA CYS A 288 8.18 -24.69 1.68
C CYS A 288 7.65 -23.28 1.44
N SER A 289 6.96 -22.69 2.41
CA SER A 289 6.51 -21.30 2.33
C SER A 289 7.68 -20.29 2.38
N ALA A 290 8.70 -20.56 3.20
CA ALA A 290 9.94 -19.78 3.21
C ALA A 290 10.73 -19.90 1.89
N VAL A 291 10.79 -21.11 1.31
CA VAL A 291 11.40 -21.33 -0.02
C VAL A 291 10.69 -20.50 -1.09
N ALA A 292 9.34 -20.40 -1.04
CA ALA A 292 8.59 -19.54 -1.96
C ALA A 292 8.99 -18.06 -1.84
N VAL A 293 9.21 -17.56 -0.61
CA VAL A 293 9.70 -16.21 -0.38
C VAL A 293 11.11 -16.00 -0.96
N ILE A 294 12.01 -16.98 -0.78
CA ILE A 294 13.34 -16.94 -1.38
C ILE A 294 13.25 -16.91 -2.90
N TRP A 295 12.37 -17.71 -3.49
CA TRP A 295 12.17 -17.72 -4.94
C TRP A 295 11.60 -16.40 -5.44
N GLN A 296 10.63 -15.82 -4.73
CA GLN A 296 10.10 -14.50 -5.06
C GLN A 296 11.19 -13.44 -5.06
N LEU A 297 11.92 -13.28 -3.95
CA LEU A 297 12.96 -12.25 -3.82
C LEU A 297 14.08 -12.47 -4.82
N GLY A 298 14.50 -13.72 -5.04
CA GLY A 298 15.53 -14.08 -6.01
C GLY A 298 15.13 -13.80 -7.45
N LEU A 299 13.88 -14.08 -7.83
CA LEU A 299 13.36 -13.76 -9.17
C LEU A 299 13.22 -12.25 -9.37
N VAL A 300 12.69 -11.53 -8.38
CA VAL A 300 12.57 -10.06 -8.39
C VAL A 300 13.95 -9.43 -8.65
N ALA A 301 14.98 -9.86 -7.90
CA ALA A 301 16.35 -9.40 -8.10
C ALA A 301 16.93 -9.79 -9.46
N THR A 302 16.64 -11.01 -9.95
CA THR A 302 17.12 -11.49 -11.25
C THR A 302 16.53 -10.69 -12.42
N PHE A 303 15.27 -10.29 -12.32
CA PHE A 303 14.61 -9.45 -13.33
C PHE A 303 14.95 -7.97 -13.20
N GLY A 304 15.79 -7.57 -12.23
CA GLY A 304 16.23 -6.20 -12.03
C GLY A 304 15.17 -5.28 -11.42
N PHE A 305 14.15 -5.84 -10.77
CA PHE A 305 13.19 -5.03 -10.01
C PHE A 305 13.76 -4.65 -8.65
N GLU A 306 13.45 -3.44 -8.24
CA GLU A 306 13.85 -2.88 -6.95
C GLU A 306 12.72 -3.04 -5.94
N MET A 307 13.07 -3.19 -4.67
CA MET A 307 12.09 -3.22 -3.57
C MET A 307 11.82 -1.81 -3.07
N ASP A 308 10.57 -1.46 -2.97
CA ASP A 308 10.07 -0.20 -2.40
C ASP A 308 9.35 -0.44 -1.06
N PRO A 309 8.99 0.61 -0.29
CA PRO A 309 8.32 0.46 1.00
C PRO A 309 6.98 -0.29 0.97
N TYR A 310 6.28 -0.33 -0.18
CA TYR A 310 5.03 -1.08 -0.32
C TYR A 310 5.29 -2.54 -0.68
N SER A 311 6.19 -2.80 -1.62
CA SER A 311 6.51 -4.15 -2.09
C SER A 311 7.22 -5.02 -1.03
N ILE A 312 7.80 -4.42 0.02
CA ILE A 312 8.39 -5.15 1.15
C ILE A 312 7.37 -5.98 1.95
N LEU A 313 6.07 -5.67 1.84
CA LEU A 313 5.00 -6.44 2.47
C LEU A 313 4.67 -7.74 1.72
N VAL A 314 5.07 -7.82 0.44
CA VAL A 314 4.74 -8.95 -0.43
C VAL A 314 5.35 -10.28 0.04
N PRO A 315 6.63 -10.36 0.47
CA PRO A 315 7.21 -11.58 1.03
C PRO A 315 6.38 -12.18 2.16
N PHE A 316 5.81 -11.34 3.03
CA PHE A 316 4.93 -11.79 4.09
C PHE A 316 3.61 -12.38 3.54
N LEU A 317 2.98 -11.70 2.57
CA LEU A 317 1.74 -12.18 1.94
C LEU A 317 1.96 -13.52 1.24
N VAL A 318 3.05 -13.66 0.47
CA VAL A 318 3.42 -14.91 -0.19
C VAL A 318 3.67 -16.02 0.82
N PHE A 319 4.37 -15.73 1.92
CA PHE A 319 4.56 -16.68 3.02
C PHE A 319 3.21 -17.14 3.61
N ALA A 320 2.32 -16.21 3.91
CA ALA A 320 1.03 -16.47 4.52
C ALA A 320 0.11 -17.30 3.60
N ILE A 321 0.04 -16.96 2.29
CA ILE A 321 -0.68 -17.74 1.27
C ILE A 321 -0.06 -19.14 1.15
N GLY A 322 1.28 -19.22 1.13
CA GLY A 322 1.99 -20.50 1.11
C GLY A 322 1.64 -21.40 2.28
N VAL A 323 1.60 -20.85 3.49
CA VAL A 323 1.17 -21.58 4.70
C VAL A 323 -0.26 -22.09 4.54
N SER A 324 -1.19 -21.27 4.05
CA SER A 324 -2.58 -21.64 3.80
C SER A 324 -2.69 -22.88 2.89
N HIS A 325 -2.11 -22.82 1.71
CA HIS A 325 -2.14 -23.93 0.76
C HIS A 325 -1.36 -25.16 1.25
N GLY A 326 -0.26 -24.93 1.97
CA GLY A 326 0.54 -26.00 2.57
C GLY A 326 -0.24 -26.81 3.60
N VAL A 327 -0.97 -26.16 4.48
CA VAL A 327 -1.80 -26.80 5.51
C VAL A 327 -2.92 -27.62 4.87
N GLN A 328 -3.56 -27.14 3.80
CA GLN A 328 -4.57 -27.89 3.05
C GLN A 328 -4.02 -29.22 2.52
N LYS A 329 -2.84 -29.20 1.89
CA LYS A 329 -2.20 -30.44 1.36
C LYS A 329 -1.77 -31.38 2.47
N MET A 330 -1.16 -30.82 3.50
CA MET A 330 -0.73 -31.60 4.67
C MET A 330 -1.89 -32.32 5.35
N ASN A 331 -3.03 -31.65 5.54
CA ASN A 331 -4.22 -32.23 6.16
C ASN A 331 -4.75 -33.42 5.35
N GLY A 332 -4.84 -33.31 4.02
CA GLY A 332 -5.24 -34.41 3.16
C GLY A 332 -4.34 -35.63 3.29
N ILE A 333 -3.01 -35.40 3.30
CA ILE A 333 -2.04 -36.50 3.51
C ILE A 333 -2.18 -37.12 4.91
N MET A 334 -2.39 -36.29 5.93
CA MET A 334 -2.54 -36.73 7.32
C MET A 334 -3.76 -37.61 7.50
N GLN A 335 -4.89 -37.28 6.91
CA GLN A 335 -6.10 -38.10 6.95
C GLN A 335 -5.91 -39.48 6.29
N ASP A 336 -5.30 -39.54 5.08
CA ASP A 336 -5.07 -40.81 4.39
C ASP A 336 -4.06 -41.72 5.14
N VAL A 337 -3.00 -41.12 5.70
CA VAL A 337 -2.03 -41.83 6.53
C VAL A 337 -2.69 -42.35 7.83
N GLY A 338 -3.59 -41.57 8.43
CA GLY A 338 -4.37 -41.99 9.58
C GLY A 338 -5.25 -43.19 9.31
N ARG A 339 -5.83 -43.31 8.13
CA ARG A 339 -6.62 -44.48 7.67
C ARG A 339 -5.73 -45.71 7.37
N GLY A 340 -4.40 -45.57 7.44
CA GLY A 340 -3.45 -46.66 7.23
C GLY A 340 -2.83 -46.69 5.81
N THR A 341 -3.03 -45.69 4.96
CA THR A 341 -2.46 -45.63 3.62
C THR A 341 -0.98 -45.29 3.70
N HIS A 342 -0.17 -45.93 2.83
CA HIS A 342 1.26 -45.67 2.73
C HIS A 342 1.52 -44.20 2.35
N LYS A 343 2.49 -43.54 2.98
CA LYS A 343 2.78 -42.12 2.85
C LYS A 343 2.94 -41.59 1.42
N LEU A 344 3.55 -42.36 0.50
CA LEU A 344 3.66 -42.01 -0.91
C LEU A 344 2.31 -42.05 -1.62
N VAL A 345 1.49 -43.04 -1.33
CA VAL A 345 0.15 -43.18 -1.91
C VAL A 345 -0.78 -42.08 -1.39
N ALA A 346 -0.69 -41.75 -0.09
CA ALA A 346 -1.43 -40.65 0.53
C ALA A 346 -1.09 -39.30 -0.11
N ALA A 347 0.20 -39.04 -0.41
CA ALA A 347 0.62 -37.84 -1.11
C ALA A 347 0.04 -37.76 -2.55
N ARG A 348 0.03 -38.88 -3.30
CA ARG A 348 -0.59 -38.97 -4.63
C ARG A 348 -2.11 -38.79 -4.60
N TYR A 349 -2.80 -39.39 -3.63
CA TYR A 349 -4.23 -39.24 -3.46
C TYR A 349 -4.62 -37.78 -3.11
N THR A 350 -3.86 -37.12 -2.23
CA THR A 350 -4.04 -35.71 -1.93
C THR A 350 -3.79 -34.85 -3.15
N PHE A 351 -2.76 -35.16 -3.95
CA PHE A 351 -2.52 -34.45 -5.21
C PHE A 351 -3.72 -34.62 -6.17
N ARG A 352 -4.24 -35.79 -6.39
CA ARG A 352 -5.42 -36.01 -7.25
C ARG A 352 -6.65 -35.22 -6.79
N ARG A 353 -6.90 -35.13 -5.50
CA ARG A 353 -8.10 -34.47 -4.94
C ARG A 353 -7.97 -32.95 -4.89
N LEU A 354 -6.80 -32.40 -4.53
CA LEU A 354 -6.65 -31.00 -4.17
C LEU A 354 -5.78 -30.19 -5.14
N PHE A 355 -5.13 -30.80 -6.12
CA PHE A 355 -4.22 -30.07 -7.02
C PHE A 355 -4.97 -29.04 -7.87
N LEU A 356 -6.07 -29.45 -8.53
CA LEU A 356 -6.81 -28.55 -9.41
C LEU A 356 -7.44 -27.38 -8.63
N ALA A 357 -8.06 -27.66 -7.49
CA ALA A 357 -8.63 -26.62 -6.63
C ALA A 357 -7.55 -25.63 -6.12
N GLY A 358 -6.40 -26.16 -5.68
CA GLY A 358 -5.28 -25.32 -5.24
C GLY A 358 -4.62 -24.54 -6.38
N LEU A 359 -4.54 -25.11 -7.57
CA LEU A 359 -4.02 -24.40 -8.75
C LEU A 359 -4.95 -23.24 -9.13
N THR A 360 -6.27 -23.48 -9.15
CA THR A 360 -7.25 -22.43 -9.49
C THR A 360 -7.24 -21.32 -8.43
N ALA A 361 -7.11 -21.68 -7.16
CA ALA A 361 -7.01 -20.74 -6.05
C ALA A 361 -5.76 -19.85 -6.21
N LEU A 362 -4.55 -20.43 -6.36
CA LEU A 362 -3.32 -19.66 -6.61
C LEU A 362 -3.37 -18.84 -7.90
N MET A 363 -4.07 -19.32 -8.94
CA MET A 363 -4.30 -18.53 -10.15
C MET A 363 -5.22 -17.34 -9.88
N ALA A 364 -6.23 -17.50 -9.02
CA ALA A 364 -7.11 -16.40 -8.63
C ALA A 364 -6.32 -15.33 -7.83
N ASP A 365 -5.46 -15.74 -6.92
CA ASP A 365 -4.56 -14.85 -6.20
C ASP A 365 -3.61 -14.11 -7.16
N ALA A 366 -2.93 -14.84 -8.05
CA ALA A 366 -2.01 -14.25 -9.02
C ALA A 366 -2.71 -13.24 -9.94
N VAL A 367 -3.92 -13.53 -10.41
CA VAL A 367 -4.73 -12.61 -11.21
C VAL A 367 -5.23 -11.44 -10.37
N GLY A 368 -5.63 -11.67 -9.12
CA GLY A 368 -6.00 -10.61 -8.18
C GLY A 368 -4.87 -9.57 -8.00
N PHE A 369 -3.62 -10.04 -7.87
CA PHE A 369 -2.46 -9.15 -7.85
C PHE A 369 -2.21 -8.52 -9.23
N ALA A 370 -2.27 -9.29 -10.31
CA ALA A 370 -2.00 -8.78 -11.66
C ALA A 370 -2.96 -7.66 -12.07
N VAL A 371 -4.21 -7.68 -11.62
CA VAL A 371 -5.19 -6.61 -11.88
C VAL A 371 -4.72 -5.27 -11.29
N LEU A 372 -3.95 -5.26 -10.22
CA LEU A 372 -3.38 -4.03 -9.68
C LEU A 372 -2.41 -3.33 -10.65
N MET A 373 -1.86 -4.04 -11.66
CA MET A 373 -1.02 -3.44 -12.69
C MET A 373 -1.77 -2.44 -13.60
N LEU A 374 -3.11 -2.46 -13.57
CA LEU A 374 -3.95 -1.49 -14.27
C LEU A 374 -3.91 -0.10 -13.60
N ILE A 375 -3.48 -0.03 -12.35
CA ILE A 375 -3.31 1.23 -11.62
C ILE A 375 -2.04 1.90 -12.13
N ASP A 376 -2.18 3.13 -12.61
CA ASP A 376 -1.07 3.84 -13.22
C ASP A 376 -0.18 4.57 -12.19
N ILE A 377 0.25 3.82 -11.21
CA ILE A 377 1.22 4.26 -10.19
C ILE A 377 2.35 3.21 -10.16
N PRO A 378 3.59 3.56 -10.51
CA PRO A 378 4.69 2.59 -10.65
C PRO A 378 4.89 1.70 -9.43
N VAL A 379 4.85 2.24 -8.22
CA VAL A 379 5.01 1.48 -6.98
C VAL A 379 3.94 0.39 -6.80
N ILE A 380 2.71 0.61 -7.28
CA ILE A 380 1.64 -0.38 -7.25
C ILE A 380 1.85 -1.44 -8.34
N LYS A 381 2.36 -1.05 -9.51
CA LYS A 381 2.73 -1.99 -10.58
C LYS A 381 3.87 -2.92 -10.12
N ASP A 382 4.89 -2.38 -9.44
CA ASP A 382 6.00 -3.16 -8.88
C ASP A 382 5.49 -4.12 -7.80
N LEU A 383 4.62 -3.67 -6.89
CA LEU A 383 3.96 -4.52 -5.89
C LEU A 383 3.16 -5.64 -6.54
N ALA A 384 2.33 -5.32 -7.55
CA ALA A 384 1.49 -6.29 -8.26
C ALA A 384 2.33 -7.38 -8.93
N LEU A 385 3.40 -6.97 -9.62
CA LEU A 385 4.28 -7.88 -10.34
C LEU A 385 5.05 -8.79 -9.36
N THR A 386 5.65 -8.22 -8.32
CA THR A 386 6.40 -8.97 -7.31
C THR A 386 5.51 -9.97 -6.57
N ALA A 387 4.27 -9.60 -6.28
CA ALA A 387 3.30 -10.48 -5.65
C ALA A 387 2.85 -11.61 -6.60
N SER A 388 2.56 -11.29 -7.86
CA SER A 388 2.19 -12.31 -8.87
C SER A 388 3.31 -13.32 -9.09
N ILE A 389 4.58 -12.89 -9.15
CA ILE A 389 5.76 -13.76 -9.23
C ILE A 389 5.83 -14.68 -8.00
N GLY A 390 5.63 -14.13 -6.80
CA GLY A 390 5.67 -14.89 -5.55
C GLY A 390 4.59 -15.96 -5.50
N VAL A 391 3.35 -15.61 -5.85
CA VAL A 391 2.23 -16.56 -5.88
C VAL A 391 2.42 -17.63 -6.96
N ALA A 392 2.94 -17.27 -8.13
CA ALA A 392 3.31 -18.27 -9.15
C ALA A 392 4.36 -19.26 -8.63
N GLY A 393 5.32 -18.79 -7.82
CA GLY A 393 6.30 -19.64 -7.15
C GLY A 393 5.66 -20.66 -6.19
N LEU A 394 4.54 -20.30 -5.53
CA LEU A 394 3.81 -21.19 -4.63
C LEU A 394 3.22 -22.42 -5.35
N ILE A 395 2.92 -22.32 -6.64
CA ILE A 395 2.45 -23.47 -7.43
C ILE A 395 3.50 -24.59 -7.38
N ILE A 396 4.78 -24.25 -7.47
CA ILE A 396 5.86 -25.24 -7.42
C ILE A 396 6.16 -25.63 -5.97
N THR A 397 6.34 -24.67 -5.07
CA THR A 397 6.80 -24.95 -3.70
C THR A 397 5.74 -25.63 -2.84
N ASN A 398 4.48 -25.21 -2.93
CA ASN A 398 3.43 -25.72 -2.05
C ASN A 398 2.50 -26.76 -2.69
N LEU A 399 2.25 -26.72 -4.01
CA LEU A 399 1.42 -27.73 -4.65
C LEU A 399 2.24 -28.95 -5.12
N LEU A 400 3.52 -28.80 -5.42
CA LEU A 400 4.37 -29.90 -5.90
C LEU A 400 5.41 -30.32 -4.87
N LEU A 401 6.26 -29.41 -4.41
CA LEU A 401 7.41 -29.76 -3.57
C LEU A 401 7.00 -30.24 -2.17
N LEU A 402 6.00 -29.62 -1.54
CA LEU A 402 5.52 -30.03 -0.20
C LEU A 402 4.96 -31.45 -0.18
N PRO A 403 4.04 -31.89 -1.08
CA PRO A 403 3.63 -33.29 -1.17
C PRO A 403 4.78 -34.24 -1.45
N VAL A 404 5.78 -33.83 -2.27
CA VAL A 404 6.98 -34.63 -2.52
C VAL A 404 7.77 -34.82 -1.21
N PHE A 405 8.04 -33.77 -0.43
CA PHE A 405 8.71 -33.90 0.85
C PHE A 405 7.95 -34.79 1.83
N LEU A 406 6.63 -34.60 1.94
CA LEU A 406 5.78 -35.42 2.82
C LEU A 406 5.72 -36.89 2.35
N SER A 407 5.92 -37.18 1.05
CA SER A 407 6.03 -38.53 0.55
C SER A 407 7.28 -39.27 1.05
N PHE A 408 8.36 -38.55 1.42
CA PHE A 408 9.56 -39.10 2.03
C PHE A 408 9.46 -39.21 3.54
N THR A 409 9.15 -38.07 4.21
CA THR A 409 9.17 -37.98 5.67
C THR A 409 7.95 -38.62 6.31
N GLY A 410 6.80 -38.60 5.60
CA GLY A 410 5.50 -38.94 6.16
C GLY A 410 5.04 -37.95 7.24
N VAL A 411 3.91 -38.26 7.84
CA VAL A 411 3.36 -37.57 9.01
C VAL A 411 3.40 -38.50 10.23
N SER A 412 3.31 -37.96 11.44
CA SER A 412 3.25 -38.78 12.67
C SER A 412 1.98 -39.59 12.68
N LEU A 413 2.09 -40.93 12.83
CA LEU A 413 0.95 -41.85 12.91
C LEU A 413 0.06 -41.57 14.11
N THR A 414 0.66 -41.17 15.22
CA THR A 414 -0.10 -40.78 16.43
C THR A 414 -0.95 -39.55 16.22
N ALA A 415 -0.37 -38.53 15.58
CA ALA A 415 -1.09 -37.30 15.21
C ALA A 415 -2.18 -37.58 14.16
N ALA A 416 -1.89 -38.39 13.15
CA ALA A 416 -2.84 -38.76 12.11
C ALA A 416 -4.06 -39.56 12.66
N ARG A 417 -3.82 -40.50 13.57
CA ARG A 417 -4.89 -41.27 14.24
C ARG A 417 -5.74 -40.39 15.17
N LYS A 418 -5.08 -39.46 15.88
CA LYS A 418 -5.81 -38.52 16.76
C LYS A 418 -6.73 -37.60 15.94
N SER A 419 -6.28 -37.08 14.80
CA SER A 419 -7.11 -36.30 13.89
C SER A 419 -8.37 -37.05 13.44
N LEU A 420 -8.27 -38.37 13.15
CA LEU A 420 -9.42 -39.21 12.82
C LEU A 420 -10.34 -39.50 14.02
N GLN A 421 -9.79 -39.62 15.23
CA GLN A 421 -10.58 -39.78 16.45
C GLN A 421 -11.40 -38.52 16.77
N GLU A 422 -10.79 -37.34 16.64
CA GLU A 422 -11.48 -36.06 16.77
C GLU A 422 -12.62 -35.92 15.74
N ASP A 423 -12.48 -36.44 14.52
CA ASP A 423 -13.55 -36.51 13.51
C ASP A 423 -14.67 -37.48 13.89
N SER A 424 -14.37 -38.59 14.58
CA SER A 424 -15.38 -39.53 15.09
C SER A 424 -16.11 -39.03 16.34
N GLU A 425 -15.42 -38.31 17.25
CA GLU A 425 -16.02 -37.67 18.43
C GLU A 425 -16.94 -36.51 18.04
N GLU A 426 -16.62 -35.78 16.94
CA GLU A 426 -17.47 -34.77 16.36
C GLU A 426 -18.83 -35.32 15.91
N SER A 427 -18.86 -36.50 15.35
CA SER A 427 -20.11 -37.17 14.98
C SER A 427 -21.05 -37.45 16.18
N THR A 428 -20.51 -37.41 17.42
CA THR A 428 -21.25 -37.59 18.68
C THR A 428 -21.58 -36.25 19.37
N GLY A 429 -21.19 -35.09 18.82
CA GLY A 429 -21.56 -33.76 19.32
C GLY A 429 -20.96 -33.37 20.67
N LYS A 430 -19.82 -33.96 21.09
CA LYS A 430 -19.14 -33.68 22.36
C LYS A 430 -17.88 -32.84 22.15
N GLY A 431 -17.64 -31.89 23.07
CA GLY A 431 -16.41 -31.06 23.05
C GLY A 431 -16.34 -30.02 21.92
N ALA A 432 -15.15 -29.87 21.33
CA ALA A 432 -14.92 -28.96 20.17
C ALA A 432 -15.78 -29.33 18.94
N GLY A 433 -16.25 -30.55 18.85
CA GLY A 433 -17.17 -31.06 17.84
C GLY A 433 -18.53 -30.35 17.81
N ALA A 434 -18.98 -29.82 18.95
CA ALA A 434 -20.25 -29.10 19.03
C ALA A 434 -20.28 -27.82 18.19
N LEU A 435 -19.14 -27.16 18.05
CA LEU A 435 -19.03 -25.93 17.23
C LEU A 435 -19.14 -26.26 15.73
N TRP A 436 -18.56 -27.36 15.31
CA TRP A 436 -18.60 -27.80 13.91
C TRP A 436 -19.98 -28.39 13.56
N SER A 437 -20.63 -29.10 14.48
CA SER A 437 -22.01 -29.61 14.30
C SER A 437 -23.05 -28.48 14.21
N LEU A 438 -22.77 -27.32 14.79
CA LEU A 438 -23.63 -26.13 14.67
C LEU A 438 -23.63 -25.57 13.25
N LEU A 439 -22.54 -25.75 12.51
CA LEU A 439 -22.46 -25.31 11.11
C LEU A 439 -23.38 -26.15 10.20
N ASP A 440 -23.63 -27.39 10.51
CA ASP A 440 -24.50 -28.26 9.73
C ASP A 440 -25.95 -27.71 9.66
N HIS A 441 -26.42 -27.04 10.71
CA HIS A 441 -27.74 -26.43 10.74
C HIS A 441 -27.96 -25.38 9.65
N PHE A 442 -26.88 -24.70 9.19
CA PHE A 442 -27.00 -23.68 8.12
C PHE A 442 -27.40 -24.27 6.75
N THR A 443 -27.41 -25.60 6.59
CA THR A 443 -28.00 -26.30 5.45
C THR A 443 -29.53 -26.46 5.57
N GLU A 444 -30.10 -26.24 6.75
CA GLU A 444 -31.52 -26.33 7.03
C GLU A 444 -32.23 -25.03 6.68
N ARG A 445 -33.46 -25.11 6.12
CA ARG A 445 -34.21 -23.95 5.64
C ARG A 445 -34.34 -22.80 6.64
N ARG A 446 -34.61 -23.11 7.91
CA ARG A 446 -34.82 -22.11 8.96
C ARG A 446 -33.54 -21.31 9.25
N TRP A 447 -32.41 -22.00 9.40
CA TRP A 447 -31.14 -21.38 9.69
C TRP A 447 -30.54 -20.70 8.47
N ALA A 448 -30.69 -21.31 7.28
CA ALA A 448 -30.27 -20.71 6.00
C ALA A 448 -31.01 -19.38 5.74
N THR A 449 -32.34 -19.33 5.96
CA THR A 449 -33.11 -18.08 5.80
C THR A 449 -32.64 -17.01 6.77
N ARG A 450 -32.36 -17.35 8.04
CA ARG A 450 -31.84 -16.38 9.03
C ARG A 450 -30.47 -15.87 8.64
N ALA A 451 -29.56 -16.75 8.24
CA ALA A 451 -28.21 -16.37 7.84
C ALA A 451 -28.21 -15.44 6.60
N VAL A 452 -28.99 -15.77 5.58
CA VAL A 452 -29.13 -14.92 4.38
C VAL A 452 -29.80 -13.57 4.72
N ALA A 453 -30.83 -13.57 5.59
CA ALA A 453 -31.48 -12.34 6.01
C ALA A 453 -30.54 -11.41 6.80
N ILE A 454 -29.74 -11.97 7.71
CA ILE A 454 -28.71 -11.20 8.46
C ILE A 454 -27.65 -10.68 7.50
N ALA A 455 -27.17 -11.51 6.56
CA ALA A 455 -26.20 -11.08 5.57
C ALA A 455 -26.72 -9.96 4.69
N ALA A 456 -27.99 -10.04 4.24
CA ALA A 456 -28.63 -8.97 3.47
C ALA A 456 -28.78 -7.67 4.28
N MET A 457 -29.18 -7.79 5.55
CA MET A 457 -29.25 -6.62 6.46
C MET A 457 -27.89 -5.96 6.65
N LEU A 458 -26.85 -6.76 6.88
CA LEU A 458 -25.47 -6.28 7.01
C LEU A 458 -24.97 -5.64 5.71
N ALA A 459 -25.31 -6.24 4.55
CA ALA A 459 -24.96 -5.67 3.25
C ALA A 459 -25.61 -4.29 3.05
N ILE A 460 -26.91 -4.14 3.36
CA ILE A 460 -27.63 -2.87 3.23
C ILE A 460 -27.05 -1.84 4.20
N ALA A 461 -26.89 -2.19 5.48
CA ALA A 461 -26.33 -1.29 6.48
C ALA A 461 -24.89 -0.88 6.13
N GLY A 462 -24.05 -1.85 5.75
CA GLY A 462 -22.70 -1.60 5.32
C GLY A 462 -22.63 -0.71 4.07
N PHE A 463 -23.50 -0.95 3.08
CA PHE A 463 -23.56 -0.14 1.87
C PHE A 463 -23.95 1.32 2.20
N ILE A 464 -24.94 1.55 3.05
CA ILE A 464 -25.32 2.91 3.46
C ILE A 464 -24.14 3.63 4.14
N VAL A 465 -23.39 2.94 4.99
CA VAL A 465 -22.19 3.50 5.62
C VAL A 465 -21.08 3.77 4.59
N SER A 466 -20.86 2.83 3.66
CA SER A 466 -19.80 2.95 2.64
C SER A 466 -20.00 4.11 1.66
N LEU A 467 -21.24 4.64 1.53
CA LEU A 467 -21.50 5.85 0.74
C LEU A 467 -20.73 7.09 1.24
N ASN A 468 -20.29 7.07 2.50
CA ASN A 468 -19.47 8.13 3.10
C ASN A 468 -17.96 7.87 2.96
N LEU A 469 -17.55 6.87 2.16
CA LEU A 469 -16.15 6.55 1.95
C LEU A 469 -15.44 7.68 1.20
N LYS A 470 -14.39 8.21 1.82
CA LYS A 470 -13.59 9.31 1.27
C LYS A 470 -12.37 8.76 0.55
N ILE A 471 -11.95 9.48 -0.50
CA ILE A 471 -10.77 9.13 -1.30
C ILE A 471 -9.70 10.17 -0.98
N GLY A 472 -8.46 9.70 -0.75
CA GLY A 472 -7.32 10.51 -0.35
C GLY A 472 -7.03 10.43 1.14
N ASP A 473 -6.06 11.20 1.56
CA ASP A 473 -5.63 11.24 2.94
C ASP A 473 -6.59 12.08 3.81
N LEU A 474 -6.89 11.56 4.99
CA LEU A 474 -7.78 12.19 5.96
C LEU A 474 -7.04 12.74 7.19
N ASP A 475 -5.77 12.34 7.35
CA ASP A 475 -4.92 12.77 8.45
C ASP A 475 -4.13 14.02 8.07
N PRO A 476 -3.93 14.98 8.99
CA PRO A 476 -2.97 16.05 8.79
C PRO A 476 -1.53 15.50 8.97
N GLY A 477 -0.57 15.99 8.18
CA GLY A 477 0.82 15.56 8.23
C GLY A 477 1.11 14.39 7.31
N ALA A 478 2.15 13.60 7.58
CA ALA A 478 2.48 12.43 6.78
C ALA A 478 1.57 11.25 7.12
N PRO A 479 0.65 10.88 6.22
CA PRO A 479 -0.34 9.82 6.48
C PRO A 479 0.26 8.41 6.47
N GLU A 480 1.49 8.27 5.98
CA GLU A 480 2.24 7.02 5.99
C GLU A 480 2.76 6.67 7.39
N LEU A 481 2.92 7.66 8.26
CA LEU A 481 3.43 7.51 9.61
C LEU A 481 2.33 7.70 10.65
N ARG A 482 2.50 7.12 11.84
CA ARG A 482 1.53 7.33 12.92
C ARG A 482 1.46 8.80 13.34
N PRO A 483 0.27 9.30 13.77
CA PRO A 483 0.14 10.65 14.29
C PRO A 483 1.10 10.95 15.47
N THR A 484 1.44 9.92 16.24
CA THR A 484 2.38 10.01 17.37
C THR A 484 3.85 9.95 16.97
N SER A 485 4.18 9.74 15.69
CA SER A 485 5.56 9.71 15.19
C SER A 485 6.26 11.04 15.43
N ARG A 486 7.60 10.99 15.49
CA ARG A 486 8.40 12.21 15.64
C ARG A 486 8.15 13.16 14.45
N TYR A 487 8.13 12.64 13.24
CA TYR A 487 7.86 13.41 12.03
C TYR A 487 6.53 14.18 12.11
N ASN A 488 5.42 13.52 12.48
CA ASN A 488 4.12 14.17 12.56
C ASN A 488 4.02 15.18 13.71
N LYS A 489 4.74 14.96 14.81
CA LYS A 489 4.88 15.97 15.87
C LYS A 489 5.66 17.20 15.38
N ASP A 490 6.73 16.98 14.62
CA ASP A 490 7.52 18.05 14.02
C ASP A 490 6.69 18.83 13.00
N ASN A 491 5.92 18.14 12.14
CA ASN A 491 5.01 18.75 11.19
C ASN A 491 3.92 19.59 11.89
N ALA A 492 3.32 19.07 12.94
CA ALA A 492 2.32 19.78 13.73
C ALA A 492 2.88 21.07 14.35
N TYR A 493 4.12 21.05 14.85
CA TYR A 493 4.80 22.24 15.36
C TYR A 493 4.97 23.29 14.26
N ILE A 494 5.46 22.89 13.10
CA ILE A 494 5.71 23.79 11.97
C ILE A 494 4.38 24.40 11.48
N THR A 495 3.35 23.59 11.26
CA THR A 495 2.05 24.07 10.77
C THR A 495 1.38 25.03 11.75
N SER A 496 1.59 24.89 13.06
CA SER A 496 1.00 25.78 14.07
C SER A 496 1.75 27.09 14.27
N ASN A 497 3.05 27.15 13.93
CA ASN A 497 3.88 28.31 14.21
C ASN A 497 4.39 29.04 12.96
N TYR A 498 4.12 28.51 11.75
CA TYR A 498 4.55 29.10 10.49
C TYR A 498 3.32 29.30 9.59
N SER A 499 3.30 30.41 8.84
CA SER A 499 2.24 30.73 7.88
C SER A 499 2.45 30.04 6.53
N LEU A 500 3.67 29.59 6.22
CA LEU A 500 4.02 28.87 5.01
C LEU A 500 4.11 27.38 5.37
N SER A 501 3.03 26.65 5.18
CA SER A 501 2.96 25.20 5.40
C SER A 501 3.85 24.44 4.39
N SER A 502 4.06 23.14 4.61
CA SER A 502 4.69 22.25 3.62
C SER A 502 3.76 21.90 2.46
N ASP A 503 2.47 22.16 2.64
CA ASP A 503 1.41 21.77 1.70
C ASP A 503 1.25 22.83 0.62
N GLN A 504 2.03 22.71 -0.44
CA GLN A 504 2.08 23.66 -1.55
C GLN A 504 1.26 23.12 -2.73
N PHE A 505 0.28 23.90 -3.17
CA PHE A 505 -0.39 23.70 -4.45
C PHE A 505 0.08 24.76 -5.42
N ALA A 506 0.65 24.36 -6.54
CA ALA A 506 1.19 25.30 -7.52
C ALA A 506 0.58 25.12 -8.90
N VAL A 507 0.27 26.23 -9.55
CA VAL A 507 -0.05 26.29 -10.98
C VAL A 507 1.13 26.93 -11.71
N ILE A 508 1.60 26.27 -12.75
CA ILE A 508 2.73 26.73 -13.54
C ILE A 508 2.21 27.57 -14.69
N LEU A 509 2.62 28.84 -14.77
CA LEU A 509 2.39 29.70 -15.92
C LEU A 509 3.60 29.64 -16.83
N LYS A 510 3.41 29.17 -18.06
CA LYS A 510 4.40 29.11 -19.12
C LYS A 510 4.06 30.11 -20.20
N THR A 511 5.05 30.92 -20.56
CA THR A 511 4.97 32.02 -21.54
C THR A 511 6.14 31.94 -22.51
N PRO A 512 6.17 32.71 -23.60
CA PRO A 512 7.39 32.94 -24.37
C PRO A 512 8.52 33.52 -23.50
N LYS A 513 9.76 33.53 -24.02
CA LYS A 513 10.90 34.10 -23.32
C LYS A 513 10.59 35.56 -22.88
N GLU A 514 10.90 35.89 -21.62
CA GLU A 514 10.61 37.20 -21.00
C GLU A 514 9.09 37.55 -20.95
N GLY A 515 8.22 36.57 -21.26
CA GLY A 515 6.78 36.79 -21.27
C GLY A 515 6.19 36.89 -19.87
N ALA A 516 6.78 36.19 -18.88
CA ALA A 516 6.25 36.18 -17.50
C ALA A 516 6.23 37.55 -16.83
N ILE A 517 7.03 38.51 -17.30
CA ILE A 517 7.06 39.90 -16.80
C ILE A 517 6.25 40.89 -17.66
N LYS A 518 5.46 40.42 -18.61
CA LYS A 518 4.49 41.24 -19.33
C LYS A 518 3.23 41.46 -18.49
N TYR A 519 2.57 42.61 -18.77
CA TYR A 519 1.37 43.00 -17.97
C TYR A 519 0.27 41.94 -17.97
N GLU A 520 -0.11 41.40 -19.14
CA GLU A 520 -1.22 40.45 -19.24
C GLU A 520 -0.97 39.13 -18.50
N PRO A 521 0.16 38.40 -18.67
CA PRO A 521 0.47 37.21 -17.86
C PRO A 521 0.51 37.51 -16.36
N LEU A 522 1.07 38.66 -15.96
CA LEU A 522 1.13 39.06 -14.54
C LEU A 522 -0.25 39.27 -13.93
N ILE A 523 -1.15 39.96 -14.65
CA ILE A 523 -2.50 40.24 -14.14
C ILE A 523 -3.35 38.95 -14.08
N GLU A 524 -3.17 38.02 -15.02
CA GLU A 524 -3.84 36.74 -15.00
C GLU A 524 -3.31 35.85 -13.87
N ALA A 525 -1.99 35.84 -13.62
CA ALA A 525 -1.42 35.15 -12.46
C ALA A 525 -1.94 35.71 -11.13
N ASP A 526 -2.08 37.05 -11.05
CA ASP A 526 -2.65 37.74 -9.90
C ASP A 526 -4.13 37.38 -9.68
N ARG A 527 -4.93 37.35 -10.75
CA ARG A 527 -6.35 36.94 -10.68
C ARG A 527 -6.50 35.51 -10.18
N LEU A 528 -5.65 34.58 -10.65
CA LEU A 528 -5.65 33.22 -10.16
C LEU A 528 -5.26 33.14 -8.68
N ALA A 529 -4.21 33.86 -8.29
CA ALA A 529 -3.77 33.93 -6.89
C ALA A 529 -4.89 34.45 -5.98
N TRP A 530 -5.58 35.52 -6.41
CA TRP A 530 -6.72 36.06 -5.67
C TRP A 530 -7.87 35.06 -5.58
N ALA A 531 -8.22 34.37 -6.66
CA ALA A 531 -9.27 33.35 -6.67
C ALA A 531 -8.94 32.18 -5.73
N LEU A 532 -7.69 31.71 -5.74
CA LEU A 532 -7.23 30.67 -4.84
C LEU A 532 -7.25 31.11 -3.37
N GLN A 533 -6.90 32.36 -3.08
CA GLN A 533 -6.88 32.90 -1.72
C GLN A 533 -8.28 32.96 -1.08
N GLN A 534 -9.34 33.02 -1.88
CA GLN A 534 -10.73 32.99 -1.38
C GLN A 534 -11.18 31.56 -1.02
N VAL A 535 -10.41 30.52 -1.37
CA VAL A 535 -10.81 29.13 -1.10
C VAL A 535 -10.55 28.80 0.38
N PRO A 536 -11.55 28.30 1.13
CA PRO A 536 -11.33 27.86 2.51
C PRO A 536 -10.28 26.75 2.59
N GLY A 537 -9.24 26.97 3.40
CA GLY A 537 -8.11 26.09 3.54
C GLY A 537 -6.83 26.59 2.85
N VAL A 538 -6.91 27.67 2.06
CA VAL A 538 -5.72 28.38 1.56
C VAL A 538 -5.30 29.41 2.60
N GLN A 539 -4.03 29.34 3.03
CA GLN A 539 -3.44 30.26 4.01
C GLN A 539 -2.96 31.55 3.36
N THR A 540 -2.22 31.40 2.27
CA THR A 540 -1.67 32.53 1.49
C THR A 540 -1.30 32.07 0.08
N THR A 541 -1.09 33.03 -0.81
CA THR A 541 -0.59 32.81 -2.16
C THR A 541 0.69 33.60 -2.39
N VAL A 542 1.57 33.11 -3.25
CA VAL A 542 2.82 33.77 -3.63
C VAL A 542 2.99 33.73 -5.15
N THR A 543 3.24 34.90 -5.74
CA THR A 543 3.41 35.04 -7.19
C THR A 543 4.55 36.00 -7.54
N LEU A 544 5.01 35.95 -8.76
CA LEU A 544 5.94 36.96 -9.32
C LEU A 544 5.29 38.35 -9.29
N ALA A 545 3.99 38.46 -9.51
CA ALA A 545 3.25 39.72 -9.48
C ALA A 545 3.34 40.46 -8.14
N ASP A 546 3.28 39.68 -7.02
CA ASP A 546 3.42 40.27 -5.69
C ASP A 546 4.80 40.89 -5.47
N SER A 547 5.86 40.19 -5.88
CA SER A 547 7.22 40.69 -5.78
C SER A 547 7.43 41.94 -6.65
N ILE A 548 6.88 41.96 -7.88
CA ILE A 548 6.94 43.09 -8.76
C ILE A 548 6.26 44.34 -8.18
N ARG A 549 5.11 44.19 -7.52
CA ARG A 549 4.43 45.30 -6.83
C ARG A 549 5.29 45.91 -5.73
N VAL A 550 5.93 45.06 -4.91
CA VAL A 550 6.83 45.53 -3.85
C VAL A 550 8.00 46.30 -4.44
N VAL A 551 8.66 45.76 -5.47
CA VAL A 551 9.80 46.43 -6.15
C VAL A 551 9.33 47.74 -6.83
N THR A 552 8.16 47.72 -7.50
CA THR A 552 7.63 48.90 -8.16
C THR A 552 7.38 50.03 -7.15
N ALA A 553 6.70 49.72 -6.02
CA ALA A 553 6.48 50.73 -4.98
C ALA A 553 7.82 51.24 -4.42
N GLY A 554 8.80 50.34 -4.24
CA GLY A 554 10.13 50.66 -3.78
C GLY A 554 10.87 51.64 -4.72
N THR A 555 10.76 51.43 -6.02
CA THR A 555 11.38 52.27 -7.02
C THR A 555 10.80 53.71 -7.05
N TYR A 556 9.54 53.85 -6.59
CA TYR A 556 8.84 55.15 -6.54
C TYR A 556 8.61 55.59 -5.06
N GLU A 557 9.68 55.63 -4.28
CA GLU A 557 9.75 56.23 -2.94
C GLU A 557 8.72 55.66 -1.93
N GLY A 558 8.31 54.36 -2.13
CA GLY A 558 7.38 53.70 -1.24
C GLY A 558 5.94 54.20 -1.25
N SER A 559 5.60 55.06 -2.21
CA SER A 559 4.24 55.54 -2.28
C SER A 559 3.27 54.41 -2.58
N PRO A 560 2.20 54.24 -1.73
CA PRO A 560 1.19 53.17 -1.94
C PRO A 560 0.51 53.23 -3.30
N LYS A 561 0.49 54.36 -3.95
CA LYS A 561 -0.01 54.59 -5.32
C LYS A 561 0.69 53.66 -6.34
N TRP A 562 1.93 53.36 -6.10
CA TRP A 562 2.76 52.53 -6.99
C TRP A 562 2.82 51.05 -6.59
N PHE A 563 2.12 50.63 -5.55
CA PHE A 563 1.93 49.24 -5.20
C PHE A 563 0.95 48.58 -6.17
N THR A 564 1.33 48.54 -7.44
CA THR A 564 0.50 48.04 -8.54
C THR A 564 1.35 47.40 -9.62
N LEU A 565 0.73 46.65 -10.52
CA LEU A 565 1.33 46.22 -11.77
C LEU A 565 1.24 47.35 -12.80
N ASN A 566 2.37 47.92 -13.13
CA ASN A 566 2.42 49.04 -14.09
C ASN A 566 2.24 48.51 -15.53
N ARG A 567 1.52 49.23 -16.38
CA ARG A 567 1.39 48.90 -17.81
C ARG A 567 2.60 49.27 -18.65
N ASN A 568 3.51 50.11 -18.12
CA ASN A 568 4.76 50.43 -18.79
C ASN A 568 5.70 49.22 -18.69
N GLN A 569 6.11 48.67 -19.85
CA GLN A 569 6.95 47.49 -19.93
C GLN A 569 8.37 47.72 -19.38
N ASP A 570 8.91 48.92 -19.46
CA ASP A 570 10.26 49.24 -18.92
C ASP A 570 10.24 49.14 -17.37
N VAL A 571 9.17 49.60 -16.75
CA VAL A 571 8.99 49.47 -15.31
C VAL A 571 8.86 47.99 -14.92
N LEU A 572 8.10 47.21 -15.70
CA LEU A 572 7.95 45.77 -15.46
C LEU A 572 9.26 45.01 -15.70
N ASN A 573 10.05 45.36 -16.71
CA ASN A 573 11.35 44.77 -16.98
C ASN A 573 12.33 45.01 -15.82
N TYR A 574 12.40 46.25 -15.32
CA TYR A 574 13.22 46.57 -14.16
C TYR A 574 12.73 45.86 -12.90
N SER A 575 11.46 46.04 -12.56
CA SER A 575 10.89 45.45 -11.36
C SER A 575 10.89 43.92 -11.38
N GLY A 576 10.66 43.30 -12.54
CA GLY A 576 10.70 41.87 -12.73
C GLY A 576 12.10 41.29 -12.63
N GLY A 577 13.10 41.98 -13.22
CA GLY A 577 14.50 41.61 -13.10
C GLY A 577 15.00 41.68 -11.66
N GLN A 578 14.65 42.74 -10.93
CA GLN A 578 15.00 42.91 -9.53
C GLN A 578 14.29 41.86 -8.65
N ALA A 579 12.98 41.64 -8.84
CA ALA A 579 12.23 40.63 -8.13
C ALA A 579 12.83 39.22 -8.31
N PHE A 580 13.26 38.88 -9.52
CA PHE A 580 13.96 37.62 -9.81
C PHE A 580 15.34 37.56 -9.14
N SER A 581 16.11 38.66 -9.16
CA SER A 581 17.42 38.73 -8.49
C SER A 581 17.29 38.53 -6.97
N ASP A 582 16.25 39.09 -6.35
CA ASP A 582 15.99 38.97 -4.91
C ASP A 582 15.46 37.59 -4.52
N ASN A 583 14.67 36.98 -5.38
CA ASN A 583 14.09 35.65 -5.15
C ASN A 583 14.04 34.81 -6.44
N PRO A 584 15.12 34.12 -6.79
CA PRO A 584 15.18 33.31 -8.03
C PRO A 584 14.21 32.11 -8.06
N ASP A 585 13.54 31.77 -6.95
CA ASP A 585 12.57 30.66 -6.92
C ASP A 585 11.23 30.99 -7.59
N ILE A 586 10.93 32.28 -7.79
CA ILE A 586 9.62 32.72 -8.33
C ILE A 586 9.53 32.67 -9.85
N ALA A 587 10.62 32.41 -10.55
CA ALA A 587 10.64 32.27 -12.01
C ALA A 587 11.90 31.52 -12.47
N ASN A 588 11.92 31.05 -13.71
CA ASN A 588 13.14 30.52 -14.30
C ASN A 588 14.04 31.66 -14.83
N SER A 589 15.31 31.37 -15.15
CA SER A 589 16.31 32.35 -15.62
C SER A 589 15.93 33.08 -16.90
N THR A 590 15.03 32.53 -17.71
CA THR A 590 14.54 33.16 -18.96
C THR A 590 13.24 33.94 -18.78
N LEU A 591 12.72 34.05 -17.53
CA LEU A 591 11.45 34.69 -17.19
C LEU A 591 10.28 34.22 -18.08
N SER A 592 10.27 32.93 -18.39
CA SER A 592 9.27 32.30 -19.25
C SER A 592 8.41 31.29 -18.52
N VAL A 593 8.82 30.86 -17.31
CA VAL A 593 8.08 29.94 -16.47
C VAL A 593 8.07 30.51 -15.06
N THR A 594 6.86 30.65 -14.48
CA THR A 594 6.66 31.16 -13.12
C THR A 594 5.58 30.32 -12.42
N PRO A 595 5.76 29.95 -11.14
CA PRO A 595 4.74 29.30 -10.36
C PRO A 595 3.80 30.31 -9.71
N ILE A 596 2.51 29.97 -9.63
CA ILE A 596 1.54 30.59 -8.74
C ILE A 596 1.35 29.58 -7.60
N ILE A 597 1.83 29.89 -6.41
CA ILE A 597 1.88 28.96 -5.28
C ILE A 597 0.80 29.34 -4.26
N ALA A 598 -0.07 28.39 -3.93
CA ALA A 598 -1.00 28.49 -2.80
C ALA A 598 -0.50 27.57 -1.67
N TYR A 599 -0.33 28.12 -0.48
CA TYR A 599 0.00 27.39 0.73
C TYR A 599 -1.28 26.97 1.43
N LEU A 600 -1.44 25.67 1.69
CA LEU A 600 -2.66 25.11 2.24
C LEU A 600 -2.51 24.86 3.75
N ALA A 601 -3.61 24.96 4.48
CA ALA A 601 -3.64 24.63 5.90
C ALA A 601 -3.46 23.12 6.16
N ASP A 602 -3.91 22.30 5.21
CA ASP A 602 -3.76 20.84 5.19
C ASP A 602 -3.84 20.33 3.74
N HIS A 603 -3.46 19.06 3.55
CA HIS A 603 -3.58 18.36 2.26
C HIS A 603 -4.75 17.36 2.23
N ARG A 604 -5.76 17.54 3.10
CA ARG A 604 -6.93 16.67 3.09
C ARG A 604 -7.63 16.70 1.74
N ALA A 605 -8.15 15.54 1.35
CA ALA A 605 -8.83 15.38 0.07
C ALA A 605 -9.90 16.47 -0.20
N GLU A 606 -10.67 16.87 0.83
CA GLU A 606 -11.70 17.90 0.71
C GLU A 606 -11.12 19.29 0.43
N THR A 607 -9.98 19.63 1.02
CA THR A 607 -9.28 20.90 0.77
C THR A 607 -8.69 20.90 -0.64
N LEU A 608 -8.05 19.78 -1.03
CA LEU A 608 -7.48 19.62 -2.37
C LEU A 608 -8.55 19.69 -3.46
N ASP A 609 -9.69 19.03 -3.28
CA ASP A 609 -10.78 19.06 -4.26
C ASP A 609 -11.33 20.47 -4.48
N ARG A 610 -11.46 21.27 -3.40
CA ARG A 610 -11.92 22.67 -3.51
C ARG A 610 -10.93 23.55 -4.26
N VAL A 611 -9.65 23.46 -3.90
CA VAL A 611 -8.58 24.25 -4.53
C VAL A 611 -8.43 23.85 -5.99
N LEU A 612 -8.42 22.55 -6.27
CA LEU A 612 -8.29 22.02 -7.62
C LEU A 612 -9.44 22.46 -8.52
N LYS A 613 -10.67 22.42 -8.04
CA LYS A 613 -11.85 22.85 -8.82
C LYS A 613 -11.73 24.31 -9.27
N VAL A 614 -11.38 25.21 -8.36
CA VAL A 614 -11.18 26.64 -8.70
C VAL A 614 -10.05 26.82 -9.70
N ALA A 615 -8.94 26.09 -9.50
CA ALA A 615 -7.81 26.13 -10.41
C ALA A 615 -8.16 25.57 -11.81
N GLU A 616 -8.89 24.46 -11.90
CA GLU A 616 -9.32 23.86 -13.18
C GLU A 616 -10.28 24.79 -13.95
N GLU A 617 -11.26 25.37 -13.27
CA GLU A 617 -12.19 26.33 -13.87
C GLU A 617 -11.44 27.53 -14.44
N PHE A 618 -10.52 28.11 -13.66
CA PHE A 618 -9.70 29.23 -14.10
C PHE A 618 -8.82 28.88 -15.30
N VAL A 619 -8.07 27.76 -15.22
CA VAL A 619 -7.16 27.30 -16.28
C VAL A 619 -7.91 27.08 -17.58
N LYS A 620 -9.11 26.51 -17.53
CA LYS A 620 -9.94 26.24 -18.70
C LYS A 620 -10.36 27.55 -19.42
N GLU A 621 -10.62 28.62 -18.66
CA GLU A 621 -11.11 29.89 -19.20
C GLU A 621 -9.96 30.81 -19.66
N HIS A 622 -8.81 30.77 -18.97
CA HIS A 622 -7.73 31.76 -19.14
C HIS A 622 -6.49 31.24 -19.88
N THR A 623 -6.41 29.91 -20.20
CA THR A 623 -5.28 29.40 -20.98
C THR A 623 -5.38 29.78 -22.44
N THR A 624 -4.31 30.42 -22.94
CA THR A 624 -4.14 30.80 -24.35
C THR A 624 -2.92 30.11 -24.95
N LYS A 625 -2.65 30.33 -26.27
CA LYS A 625 -1.45 29.81 -26.91
C LYS A 625 -0.17 30.42 -26.34
N GLU A 626 -0.22 31.67 -25.91
CA GLU A 626 0.94 32.40 -25.38
C GLU A 626 1.07 32.25 -23.86
N ASN A 627 -0.04 32.20 -23.13
CA ASN A 627 -0.10 32.07 -21.68
C ASN A 627 -0.70 30.72 -21.31
N GLN A 628 0.14 29.72 -21.05
CA GLN A 628 -0.30 28.37 -20.73
C GLN A 628 -0.25 28.16 -19.23
N PHE A 629 -1.43 28.05 -18.61
CA PHE A 629 -1.54 27.62 -17.23
C PHE A 629 -1.55 26.09 -17.16
N MET A 630 -0.61 25.50 -16.43
CA MET A 630 -0.45 24.06 -16.27
C MET A 630 -0.68 23.68 -14.81
N LEU A 631 -1.69 22.87 -14.56
CA LEU A 631 -2.02 22.27 -13.27
C LEU A 631 -1.07 21.08 -13.01
N ALA A 632 -0.94 20.71 -11.92
CA ALA A 632 -0.81 21.06 -10.58
C ALA A 632 0.57 20.59 -10.15
N ALA A 633 1.35 21.47 -9.64
CA ALA A 633 2.69 21.17 -9.12
C ALA A 633 2.71 21.39 -7.58
N GLY A 634 3.87 21.17 -6.97
CA GLY A 634 4.00 21.18 -5.52
C GLY A 634 3.46 19.91 -4.86
N SER A 635 3.71 19.75 -3.57
CA SER A 635 3.31 18.54 -2.81
C SER A 635 1.81 18.24 -2.89
N SER A 636 0.99 19.23 -2.61
CA SER A 636 -0.47 19.11 -2.64
C SER A 636 -1.06 18.96 -4.05
N GLY A 637 -0.42 19.56 -5.07
CA GLY A 637 -0.82 19.39 -6.47
C GLY A 637 -0.58 17.96 -6.96
N ILE A 638 0.55 17.37 -6.57
CA ILE A 638 0.88 15.98 -6.84
C ILE A 638 -0.10 15.05 -6.15
N GLU A 639 -0.44 15.33 -4.90
CA GLU A 639 -1.40 14.53 -4.15
C GLU A 639 -2.81 14.61 -4.74
N ALA A 640 -3.24 15.78 -5.18
CA ALA A 640 -4.51 15.95 -5.89
C ALA A 640 -4.58 15.08 -7.16
N ALA A 641 -3.50 15.07 -7.96
CA ALA A 641 -3.39 14.20 -9.13
C ALA A 641 -3.46 12.71 -8.75
N THR A 642 -2.80 12.33 -7.66
CA THR A 642 -2.81 10.95 -7.14
C THR A 642 -4.22 10.55 -6.70
N ASN A 643 -4.96 11.42 -6.02
CA ASN A 643 -6.33 11.16 -5.59
C ASN A 643 -7.29 10.96 -6.78
N ILE A 644 -7.11 11.70 -7.88
CA ILE A 644 -7.87 11.49 -9.13
C ILE A 644 -7.62 10.09 -9.67
N VAL A 645 -6.36 9.68 -9.78
CA VAL A 645 -5.98 8.34 -10.28
C VAL A 645 -6.49 7.24 -9.36
N VAL A 646 -6.36 7.38 -8.05
CA VAL A 646 -6.88 6.43 -7.06
C VAL A 646 -8.40 6.28 -7.17
N LYS A 647 -9.13 7.39 -7.33
CA LYS A 647 -10.60 7.39 -7.50
C LYS A 647 -11.04 6.61 -8.72
N GLN A 648 -10.36 6.81 -9.85
CA GLN A 648 -10.63 6.08 -11.08
C GLN A 648 -10.23 4.61 -10.96
N ALA A 649 -9.04 4.36 -10.41
CA ALA A 649 -8.50 3.03 -10.23
C ALA A 649 -9.35 2.15 -9.33
N ASN A 650 -9.87 2.68 -8.21
CA ASN A 650 -10.68 1.91 -7.26
C ASN A 650 -11.89 1.24 -7.93
N ARG A 651 -12.65 1.98 -8.75
CA ARG A 651 -13.80 1.43 -9.47
C ARG A 651 -13.41 0.40 -10.51
N THR A 652 -12.41 0.73 -11.32
CA THR A 652 -11.95 -0.12 -12.41
C THR A 652 -11.35 -1.43 -11.90
N MET A 653 -10.52 -1.35 -10.86
CA MET A 653 -9.90 -2.49 -10.20
C MET A 653 -10.93 -3.49 -9.67
N LEU A 654 -11.95 -3.01 -8.94
CA LEU A 654 -13.00 -3.89 -8.40
C LEU A 654 -13.73 -4.64 -9.50
N LEU A 655 -14.07 -3.96 -10.62
CA LEU A 655 -14.71 -4.60 -11.77
C LEU A 655 -13.87 -5.75 -12.34
N TYR A 656 -12.58 -5.51 -12.54
CA TYR A 656 -11.69 -6.52 -13.11
C TYR A 656 -11.39 -7.68 -12.14
N VAL A 657 -11.20 -7.40 -10.85
CA VAL A 657 -10.96 -8.44 -9.84
C VAL A 657 -12.16 -9.35 -9.74
N TYR A 658 -13.38 -8.80 -9.58
CA TYR A 658 -14.60 -9.63 -9.53
C TYR A 658 -14.87 -10.34 -10.85
N GLY A 659 -14.63 -9.68 -11.99
CA GLY A 659 -14.77 -10.31 -13.31
C GLY A 659 -13.85 -11.53 -13.46
N ALA A 660 -12.58 -11.40 -13.06
CA ALA A 660 -11.61 -12.49 -13.09
C ALA A 660 -11.99 -13.63 -12.14
N VAL A 661 -12.38 -13.31 -10.91
CA VAL A 661 -12.83 -14.30 -9.91
C VAL A 661 -14.06 -15.05 -10.40
N ILE A 662 -15.05 -14.37 -10.97
CA ILE A 662 -16.25 -14.99 -11.55
C ILE A 662 -15.87 -15.96 -12.67
N ILE A 663 -14.97 -15.58 -13.58
CA ILE A 663 -14.51 -16.44 -14.68
C ILE A 663 -13.80 -17.68 -14.12
N LEU A 664 -12.89 -17.52 -13.18
CA LEU A 664 -12.13 -18.62 -12.58
C LEU A 664 -13.05 -19.58 -11.79
N CYS A 665 -13.98 -19.04 -11.01
CA CYS A 665 -15.01 -19.82 -10.34
C CYS A 665 -15.89 -20.58 -11.35
N PHE A 666 -16.25 -19.95 -12.48
CA PHE A 666 -17.04 -20.61 -13.51
C PHE A 666 -16.28 -21.78 -14.19
N ILE A 667 -14.99 -21.59 -14.46
CA ILE A 667 -14.13 -22.65 -15.00
C ILE A 667 -14.04 -23.82 -14.04
N THR A 668 -13.95 -23.53 -12.72
CA THR A 668 -13.82 -24.55 -11.67
C THR A 668 -15.12 -25.30 -11.43
N PHE A 669 -16.23 -24.59 -11.23
CA PHE A 669 -17.50 -25.20 -10.82
C PHE A 669 -18.38 -25.61 -11.99
N ARG A 670 -18.23 -24.97 -13.14
CA ARG A 670 -19.07 -25.16 -14.36
C ARG A 670 -20.55 -24.95 -14.07
N SER A 671 -20.89 -24.09 -13.14
CA SER A 671 -22.27 -23.80 -12.71
C SER A 671 -22.39 -22.35 -12.25
N TRP A 672 -23.25 -21.54 -12.87
CA TRP A 672 -23.51 -20.16 -12.47
C TRP A 672 -24.10 -20.04 -11.06
N ARG A 673 -24.91 -21.02 -10.65
CA ARG A 673 -25.45 -21.08 -9.29
C ARG A 673 -24.32 -21.23 -8.26
N ALA A 674 -23.33 -22.09 -8.53
CA ALA A 674 -22.18 -22.27 -7.66
C ALA A 674 -21.27 -21.03 -7.64
N VAL A 675 -21.12 -20.33 -8.78
CA VAL A 675 -20.39 -19.06 -8.84
C VAL A 675 -21.04 -18.02 -7.94
N LEU A 676 -22.37 -17.87 -7.99
CA LEU A 676 -23.09 -16.95 -7.11
C LEU A 676 -22.89 -17.28 -5.63
N VAL A 677 -22.96 -18.57 -5.27
CA VAL A 677 -22.73 -19.04 -3.89
C VAL A 677 -21.30 -18.68 -3.42
N ALA A 678 -20.31 -18.76 -4.30
CA ALA A 678 -18.92 -18.42 -3.96
C ALA A 678 -18.67 -16.92 -3.88
N VAL A 679 -19.27 -16.12 -4.77
CA VAL A 679 -18.96 -14.69 -4.92
C VAL A 679 -19.77 -13.79 -3.98
N LEU A 680 -21.01 -14.11 -3.65
CA LEU A 680 -21.85 -13.27 -2.77
C LEU A 680 -21.23 -13.02 -1.38
N PRO A 681 -20.61 -14.00 -0.69
CA PRO A 681 -19.90 -13.73 0.56
C PRO A 681 -18.75 -12.75 0.41
N LEU A 682 -18.02 -12.79 -0.72
CA LEU A 682 -16.90 -11.88 -1.00
C LEU A 682 -17.39 -10.44 -1.21
N ILE A 683 -18.50 -10.27 -1.93
CA ILE A 683 -19.12 -8.94 -2.12
C ILE A 683 -19.55 -8.36 -0.76
N LEU A 684 -20.18 -9.17 0.08
CA LEU A 684 -20.55 -8.75 1.44
C LEU A 684 -19.33 -8.30 2.22
N THR A 685 -18.25 -9.08 2.20
CA THR A 685 -17.01 -8.73 2.90
C THR A 685 -16.41 -7.44 2.40
N SER A 686 -16.41 -7.18 1.08
CA SER A 686 -15.91 -5.92 0.52
C SER A 686 -16.73 -4.71 0.97
N ILE A 687 -18.06 -4.82 0.95
CA ILE A 687 -18.96 -3.76 1.44
C ILE A 687 -18.71 -3.47 2.94
N LEU A 688 -18.56 -4.51 3.74
CA LEU A 688 -18.30 -4.36 5.17
C LEU A 688 -16.89 -3.82 5.44
N CYS A 689 -15.90 -4.14 4.59
CA CYS A 689 -14.56 -3.56 4.67
C CYS A 689 -14.59 -2.04 4.39
N GLU A 690 -15.31 -1.60 3.36
CA GLU A 690 -15.51 -0.19 3.08
C GLU A 690 -16.23 0.53 4.23
N ALA A 691 -17.25 -0.09 4.81
CA ALA A 691 -17.93 0.43 5.98
C ALA A 691 -17.01 0.54 7.20
N LEU A 692 -16.11 -0.44 7.40
CA LEU A 692 -15.09 -0.41 8.43
C LEU A 692 -14.08 0.72 8.19
N MET A 693 -13.67 0.95 6.94
CA MET A 693 -12.80 2.08 6.58
C MET A 693 -13.43 3.41 7.00
N VAL A 694 -14.72 3.61 6.71
CA VAL A 694 -15.46 4.81 7.14
C VAL A 694 -15.49 4.93 8.66
N ALA A 695 -15.79 3.83 9.37
CA ALA A 695 -15.87 3.83 10.83
C ALA A 695 -14.52 4.13 11.52
N LEU A 696 -13.41 3.73 10.91
CA LEU A 696 -12.06 3.97 11.43
C LEU A 696 -11.43 5.27 10.90
N GLY A 697 -12.10 6.01 10.02
CA GLY A 697 -11.54 7.20 9.39
C GLY A 697 -10.36 6.90 8.46
N ILE A 698 -10.37 5.75 7.80
CA ILE A 698 -9.34 5.35 6.83
C ILE A 698 -9.85 5.67 5.43
N GLY A 699 -9.18 6.56 4.70
CA GLY A 699 -9.50 6.88 3.31
C GLY A 699 -8.96 5.84 2.32
N VAL A 700 -9.55 5.84 1.10
CA VAL A 700 -9.00 5.07 -0.02
C VAL A 700 -7.82 5.86 -0.59
N LYS A 701 -6.63 5.35 -0.40
CA LYS A 701 -5.37 5.94 -0.84
C LYS A 701 -4.49 4.89 -1.51
N VAL A 702 -3.37 5.30 -2.08
CA VAL A 702 -2.42 4.39 -2.77
C VAL A 702 -2.14 3.14 -1.92
N ALA A 703 -1.92 3.32 -0.62
CA ALA A 703 -1.60 2.23 0.30
C ALA A 703 -2.78 1.28 0.59
N THR A 704 -4.02 1.79 0.70
CA THR A 704 -5.18 0.97 1.04
C THR A 704 -5.91 0.41 -0.17
N LEU A 705 -5.66 0.96 -1.35
CA LEU A 705 -6.28 0.53 -2.60
C LEU A 705 -6.12 -0.98 -2.88
N PRO A 706 -4.95 -1.62 -2.67
CA PRO A 706 -4.79 -3.05 -2.91
C PRO A 706 -5.56 -3.96 -1.96
N VAL A 707 -5.98 -3.47 -0.79
CA VAL A 707 -6.54 -4.30 0.30
C VAL A 707 -7.75 -5.11 -0.14
N ILE A 708 -8.71 -4.47 -0.83
CA ILE A 708 -9.93 -5.14 -1.26
C ILE A 708 -9.62 -6.19 -2.34
N ALA A 709 -8.74 -5.87 -3.30
CA ALA A 709 -8.31 -6.82 -4.32
C ALA A 709 -7.65 -8.06 -3.71
N LEU A 710 -6.75 -7.86 -2.74
CA LEU A 710 -6.09 -8.92 -2.00
C LEU A 710 -7.08 -9.75 -1.18
N GLY A 711 -7.97 -9.07 -0.47
CA GLY A 711 -8.97 -9.72 0.36
C GLY A 711 -9.97 -10.55 -0.45
N VAL A 712 -10.32 -10.14 -1.67
CA VAL A 712 -11.17 -10.91 -2.58
C VAL A 712 -10.40 -12.09 -3.19
N GLY A 713 -9.13 -11.89 -3.64
CA GLY A 713 -8.28 -12.95 -4.18
C GLY A 713 -8.11 -14.09 -3.18
N ILE A 714 -7.56 -13.79 -2.00
CA ILE A 714 -7.33 -14.79 -0.94
C ILE A 714 -8.66 -15.33 -0.36
N GLY A 715 -9.70 -14.49 -0.34
CA GLY A 715 -11.02 -14.88 0.19
C GLY A 715 -11.73 -15.93 -0.65
N VAL A 716 -11.54 -15.93 -1.96
CA VAL A 716 -12.15 -16.93 -2.84
C VAL A 716 -11.62 -18.35 -2.60
N ASP A 717 -10.40 -18.47 -2.06
CA ASP A 717 -9.79 -19.77 -1.74
C ASP A 717 -10.67 -20.59 -0.80
N TYR A 718 -11.23 -19.95 0.23
CA TYR A 718 -12.11 -20.62 1.19
C TYR A 718 -13.32 -21.22 0.49
N ALA A 719 -13.92 -20.45 -0.45
CA ALA A 719 -15.05 -20.92 -1.23
C ALA A 719 -14.63 -22.03 -2.22
N LEU A 720 -13.49 -21.88 -2.90
CA LEU A 720 -13.00 -22.87 -3.86
C LEU A 720 -12.76 -24.23 -3.22
N TYR A 721 -12.11 -24.27 -2.05
CA TYR A 721 -11.86 -25.53 -1.35
C TYR A 721 -13.14 -26.15 -0.79
N LEU A 722 -13.94 -25.37 -0.05
CA LEU A 722 -15.13 -25.90 0.64
C LEU A 722 -16.22 -26.30 -0.34
N LEU A 723 -16.58 -25.41 -1.28
CA LEU A 723 -17.65 -25.64 -2.24
C LEU A 723 -17.30 -26.74 -3.27
N SER A 724 -16.02 -26.84 -3.68
CA SER A 724 -15.58 -27.93 -4.57
C SER A 724 -15.81 -29.31 -3.93
N MET A 725 -15.51 -29.45 -2.64
CA MET A 725 -15.74 -30.71 -1.93
C MET A 725 -17.22 -30.98 -1.70
N GLN A 726 -17.99 -29.94 -1.30
CA GLN A 726 -19.44 -30.07 -1.15
C GLN A 726 -20.09 -30.52 -2.47
N LEU A 727 -19.81 -29.85 -3.60
CA LEU A 727 -20.36 -30.18 -4.90
C LEU A 727 -19.95 -31.58 -5.37
N LYS A 728 -18.71 -32.00 -5.06
CA LYS A 728 -18.27 -33.36 -5.34
C LYS A 728 -19.13 -34.39 -4.63
N TYR A 729 -19.34 -34.25 -3.34
CA TYR A 729 -20.16 -35.17 -2.54
C TYR A 729 -21.64 -35.14 -2.96
N GLN A 730 -22.19 -33.98 -3.35
CA GLN A 730 -23.55 -33.92 -3.90
C GLN A 730 -23.66 -34.64 -5.25
N ARG A 731 -22.64 -34.51 -6.13
CA ARG A 731 -22.60 -35.27 -7.42
C ARG A 731 -22.42 -36.76 -7.21
N ASP A 732 -21.81 -37.18 -6.10
CA ASP A 732 -21.67 -38.58 -5.68
C ASP A 732 -22.98 -39.15 -5.05
N GLY A 733 -24.06 -38.34 -4.99
CA GLY A 733 -25.40 -38.79 -4.56
C GLY A 733 -25.72 -38.50 -3.08
N LEU A 734 -24.94 -37.72 -2.37
CA LEU A 734 -25.25 -37.34 -0.99
C LEU A 734 -26.19 -36.15 -0.90
N SER A 735 -27.06 -36.10 0.09
CA SER A 735 -27.89 -34.93 0.39
C SER A 735 -27.02 -33.70 0.69
N LEU A 736 -27.56 -32.49 0.54
CA LEU A 736 -26.81 -31.26 0.82
C LEU A 736 -26.22 -31.23 2.24
N GLY A 737 -26.99 -31.63 3.27
CA GLY A 737 -26.52 -31.65 4.65
C GLY A 737 -25.37 -32.64 4.85
N GLU A 738 -25.49 -33.85 4.31
CA GLU A 738 -24.43 -34.87 4.42
C GLU A 738 -23.19 -34.49 3.61
N ALA A 739 -23.38 -33.93 2.43
CA ALA A 739 -22.29 -33.44 1.56
C ALA A 739 -21.52 -32.29 2.24
N TYR A 740 -22.23 -31.32 2.82
CA TYR A 740 -21.62 -30.23 3.57
C TYR A 740 -20.88 -30.73 4.83
N LYS A 741 -21.49 -31.60 5.61
CA LYS A 741 -20.85 -32.20 6.79
C LYS A 741 -19.53 -32.89 6.44
N LYS A 742 -19.52 -33.72 5.39
CA LYS A 742 -18.26 -34.32 4.90
C LYS A 742 -17.26 -33.30 4.36
N ALA A 743 -17.72 -32.23 3.70
CA ALA A 743 -16.85 -31.15 3.22
C ALA A 743 -16.25 -30.37 4.38
N VAL A 744 -16.99 -30.08 5.44
CA VAL A 744 -16.48 -29.43 6.66
C VAL A 744 -15.42 -30.29 7.35
N GLN A 745 -15.67 -31.58 7.50
CA GLN A 745 -14.70 -32.52 8.10
C GLN A 745 -13.40 -32.62 7.32
N PHE A 746 -13.45 -32.57 5.97
CA PHE A 746 -12.28 -32.71 5.12
C PHE A 746 -11.54 -31.37 4.91
N THR A 747 -12.24 -30.29 4.62
CA THR A 747 -11.66 -28.98 4.25
C THR A 747 -12.08 -27.83 5.17
N GLY A 748 -13.28 -27.83 5.72
CA GLY A 748 -13.84 -26.71 6.48
C GLY A 748 -13.06 -26.39 7.76
N LYS A 749 -12.60 -27.41 8.49
CA LYS A 749 -11.73 -27.22 9.67
C LYS A 749 -10.42 -26.52 9.29
N VAL A 750 -9.88 -26.86 8.13
CA VAL A 750 -8.66 -26.24 7.61
C VAL A 750 -8.94 -24.81 7.13
N VAL A 751 -10.10 -24.54 6.55
CA VAL A 751 -10.54 -23.18 6.21
C VAL A 751 -10.58 -22.31 7.47
N GLY A 752 -11.18 -22.83 8.56
CA GLY A 752 -11.18 -22.12 9.85
C GLY A 752 -9.77 -21.88 10.40
N LEU A 753 -8.91 -22.90 10.38
CA LEU A 753 -7.52 -22.81 10.82
C LEU A 753 -6.74 -21.76 10.00
N VAL A 754 -6.87 -21.82 8.68
CA VAL A 754 -6.21 -20.91 7.75
C VAL A 754 -6.66 -19.46 7.97
N GLY A 755 -7.98 -19.22 8.09
CA GLY A 755 -8.51 -17.89 8.37
C GLY A 755 -7.94 -17.29 9.66
N ILE A 756 -7.88 -18.08 10.73
CA ILE A 756 -7.29 -17.66 12.02
C ILE A 756 -5.78 -17.43 11.88
N THR A 757 -5.08 -18.30 11.17
CA THR A 757 -3.62 -18.19 10.99
C THR A 757 -3.25 -16.95 10.17
N LEU A 758 -3.95 -16.69 9.07
CA LEU A 758 -3.76 -15.50 8.24
C LEU A 758 -4.09 -14.23 9.01
N ALA A 759 -5.25 -14.20 9.68
CA ALA A 759 -5.64 -13.05 10.49
C ALA A 759 -4.66 -12.80 11.64
N GLY A 760 -4.24 -13.86 12.36
CA GLY A 760 -3.26 -13.78 13.45
C GLY A 760 -1.87 -13.35 13.00
N GLY A 761 -1.47 -13.69 11.77
CA GLY A 761 -0.24 -13.22 11.17
C GLY A 761 -0.30 -11.73 10.82
N VAL A 762 -1.35 -11.33 10.11
CA VAL A 762 -1.49 -9.95 9.57
C VAL A 762 -1.87 -8.94 10.67
N VAL A 763 -2.58 -9.35 11.73
CA VAL A 763 -2.92 -8.45 12.85
C VAL A 763 -1.67 -7.89 13.53
N THR A 764 -0.52 -8.57 13.46
CA THR A 764 0.74 -8.04 13.99
C THR A 764 1.15 -6.73 13.33
N TRP A 765 0.72 -6.49 12.09
CA TRP A 765 0.96 -5.24 11.38
C TRP A 765 0.24 -4.04 12.03
N ALA A 766 -0.87 -4.27 12.73
CA ALA A 766 -1.53 -3.21 13.48
C ALA A 766 -0.62 -2.56 14.54
N LEU A 767 0.47 -3.24 14.93
CA LEU A 767 1.47 -2.72 15.87
C LEU A 767 2.62 -1.99 15.17
N SER A 768 2.68 -1.97 13.84
CA SER A 768 3.75 -1.31 13.09
C SER A 768 3.82 0.18 13.38
N PRO A 769 5.03 0.77 13.41
CA PRO A 769 5.21 2.22 13.45
C PRO A 769 4.76 2.90 12.14
N ILE A 770 4.69 2.15 11.05
CA ILE A 770 4.25 2.61 9.74
C ILE A 770 2.73 2.51 9.68
N LYS A 771 2.03 3.66 9.58
CA LYS A 771 0.57 3.72 9.66
C LYS A 771 -0.10 2.99 8.50
N PHE A 772 0.37 3.16 7.26
CA PHE A 772 -0.25 2.48 6.13
C PHE A 772 -0.20 0.95 6.25
N GLN A 773 0.88 0.40 6.81
CA GLN A 773 0.98 -1.03 7.11
C GLN A 773 -0.01 -1.44 8.20
N ALA A 774 -0.16 -0.61 9.24
CA ALA A 774 -1.12 -0.86 10.30
C ALA A 774 -2.56 -0.84 9.77
N ASP A 775 -2.91 0.13 8.93
CA ASP A 775 -4.22 0.24 8.29
C ASP A 775 -4.50 -0.99 7.42
N MET A 776 -3.55 -1.39 6.56
CA MET A 776 -3.65 -2.63 5.77
C MET A 776 -3.80 -3.87 6.66
N GLY A 777 -3.05 -3.96 7.75
CA GLY A 777 -3.10 -5.07 8.69
C GLY A 777 -4.47 -5.23 9.34
N ILE A 778 -5.08 -4.15 9.78
CA ILE A 778 -6.43 -4.14 10.36
C ILE A 778 -7.47 -4.57 9.32
N LEU A 779 -7.43 -3.96 8.13
CA LEU A 779 -8.41 -4.23 7.07
C LEU A 779 -8.30 -5.66 6.53
N LEU A 780 -7.09 -6.16 6.28
CA LEU A 780 -6.88 -7.55 5.83
C LEU A 780 -7.25 -8.55 6.90
N THR A 781 -6.96 -8.30 8.18
CA THR A 781 -7.39 -9.14 9.29
C THR A 781 -8.90 -9.28 9.30
N PHE A 782 -9.62 -8.15 9.18
CA PHE A 782 -11.07 -8.13 9.08
C PHE A 782 -11.54 -8.96 7.87
N MET A 783 -10.97 -8.75 6.69
CA MET A 783 -11.37 -9.44 5.46
C MET A 783 -11.14 -10.96 5.57
N PHE A 784 -10.00 -11.40 6.10
CA PHE A 784 -9.71 -12.84 6.25
C PHE A 784 -10.65 -13.52 7.21
N LEU A 785 -10.96 -12.89 8.35
CA LEU A 785 -11.92 -13.45 9.32
C LEU A 785 -13.33 -13.45 8.74
N TRP A 786 -13.75 -12.37 8.08
CA TRP A 786 -15.10 -12.28 7.54
C TRP A 786 -15.33 -13.20 6.34
N ASN A 787 -14.34 -13.34 5.46
CA ASN A 787 -14.37 -14.32 4.38
C ASN A 787 -14.43 -15.76 4.90
N MET A 788 -13.69 -16.09 5.98
CA MET A 788 -13.75 -17.38 6.65
C MET A 788 -15.15 -17.65 7.21
N ILE A 789 -15.74 -16.69 7.93
CA ILE A 789 -17.10 -16.79 8.47
C ILE A 789 -18.12 -16.93 7.33
N GLY A 790 -17.99 -16.13 6.26
CA GLY A 790 -18.81 -16.19 5.06
C GLY A 790 -18.74 -17.56 4.39
N ALA A 791 -17.54 -18.15 4.27
CA ALA A 791 -17.38 -19.48 3.70
C ALA A 791 -18.04 -20.58 4.57
N LEU A 792 -17.91 -20.52 5.88
CA LEU A 792 -18.42 -21.53 6.78
C LEU A 792 -19.93 -21.41 7.05
N ILE A 793 -20.52 -20.21 6.96
CA ILE A 793 -21.93 -19.97 7.28
C ILE A 793 -22.76 -19.65 6.05
N LEU A 794 -22.28 -18.73 5.21
CA LEU A 794 -23.11 -18.21 4.11
C LEU A 794 -23.10 -19.13 2.87
N ILE A 795 -21.98 -19.83 2.61
CA ILE A 795 -21.93 -20.84 1.51
C ILE A 795 -22.99 -21.93 1.70
N PRO A 796 -23.07 -22.66 2.84
CA PRO A 796 -24.12 -23.68 3.01
C PRO A 796 -25.52 -23.07 2.99
N ALA A 797 -25.73 -21.89 3.56
CA ALA A 797 -27.01 -21.20 3.55
C ALA A 797 -27.48 -20.82 2.14
N LEU A 798 -26.59 -20.29 1.31
CA LEU A 798 -26.88 -19.98 -0.10
C LEU A 798 -27.03 -21.26 -0.94
N SER A 799 -26.25 -22.31 -0.62
CA SER A 799 -26.35 -23.61 -1.31
C SER A 799 -27.72 -24.24 -1.10
N HIS A 800 -28.37 -24.05 0.05
CA HIS A 800 -29.73 -24.52 0.30
C HIS A 800 -30.71 -23.99 -0.76
N PHE A 801 -30.62 -22.71 -1.12
CA PHE A 801 -31.53 -22.09 -2.10
C PHE A 801 -31.12 -22.32 -3.56
N LEU A 802 -29.82 -22.31 -3.85
CA LEU A 802 -29.29 -22.30 -5.22
C LEU A 802 -28.82 -23.67 -5.72
N LEU A 803 -28.39 -24.58 -4.80
CA LEU A 803 -27.76 -25.87 -5.12
C LEU A 803 -28.48 -27.08 -4.50
N GLY A 804 -29.63 -26.87 -3.84
CA GLY A 804 -30.40 -27.96 -3.19
C GLY A 804 -30.85 -29.08 -4.14
N ASN A 805 -31.07 -28.79 -5.40
CA ASN A 805 -31.58 -29.74 -6.40
C ASN A 805 -30.51 -30.44 -7.26
N VAL A 806 -29.22 -30.28 -6.94
CA VAL A 806 -28.13 -30.91 -7.72
C VAL A 806 -28.24 -32.44 -7.71
N HIS A 807 -28.75 -33.02 -6.64
CA HIS A 807 -29.01 -34.46 -6.54
C HIS A 807 -30.12 -34.93 -7.52
N ALA A 808 -31.23 -34.20 -7.57
CA ALA A 808 -32.33 -34.53 -8.46
C ALA A 808 -31.95 -34.40 -9.96
N GLU A 809 -31.10 -33.44 -10.32
CA GLU A 809 -30.61 -33.30 -11.70
C GLU A 809 -29.70 -34.48 -12.11
N VAL A 810 -28.92 -35.03 -11.18
CA VAL A 810 -28.06 -36.22 -11.45
C VAL A 810 -28.90 -37.48 -11.62
N GLU A 811 -29.94 -37.67 -10.80
CA GLU A 811 -30.86 -38.81 -10.96
C GLU A 811 -31.62 -38.79 -12.29
N VAL A 812 -32.14 -37.65 -12.69
CA VAL A 812 -32.84 -37.49 -13.96
C VAL A 812 -31.92 -37.73 -15.15
N VAL A 813 -30.65 -37.32 -15.09
CA VAL A 813 -29.66 -37.60 -16.16
C VAL A 813 -29.28 -39.09 -16.17
N ALA A 814 -29.17 -39.72 -15.00
CA ALA A 814 -28.87 -41.15 -14.89
C ALA A 814 -30.04 -41.99 -15.37
N GLU A 815 -31.30 -41.64 -15.02
CA GLU A 815 -32.50 -42.32 -15.55
C GLU A 815 -32.61 -42.19 -17.05
N LYS A 816 -32.42 -41.00 -17.63
CA LYS A 816 -32.43 -40.82 -19.08
C LYS A 816 -31.33 -41.61 -19.78
N ALA A 817 -30.11 -41.67 -19.20
CA ALA A 817 -29.03 -42.47 -19.76
C ALA A 817 -29.31 -43.97 -19.71
N VAL A 818 -29.97 -44.45 -18.64
CA VAL A 818 -30.43 -45.84 -18.53
C VAL A 818 -31.53 -46.13 -19.54
N GLU A 819 -32.44 -45.17 -19.73
CA GLU A 819 -33.55 -45.28 -20.68
C GLU A 819 -33.04 -45.29 -22.15
N GLU A 820 -32.03 -44.47 -22.45
CA GLU A 820 -31.38 -44.42 -23.76
C GLU A 820 -30.58 -45.70 -24.06
N VAL A 821 -29.89 -46.27 -23.05
CA VAL A 821 -29.20 -47.57 -23.16
C VAL A 821 -30.20 -48.73 -23.28
N ALA A 822 -31.33 -48.64 -22.59
CA ALA A 822 -32.40 -49.65 -22.72
C ALA A 822 -33.06 -49.59 -24.11
N LEU A 823 -33.29 -48.43 -24.65
CA LEU A 823 -33.82 -48.22 -25.99
C LEU A 823 -32.84 -48.72 -27.09
N THR A 824 -31.55 -48.43 -26.96
CA THR A 824 -30.52 -48.90 -27.87
C THR A 824 -30.34 -50.43 -27.83
N ASN A 825 -30.42 -51.03 -26.64
CA ASN A 825 -30.38 -52.49 -26.48
C ASN A 825 -31.68 -53.18 -26.92
N GLY A 826 -32.82 -52.46 -26.82
CA GLY A 826 -34.13 -52.95 -27.32
C GLY A 826 -34.21 -52.98 -28.82
N VAL A 827 -33.63 -52.00 -29.52
CA VAL A 827 -33.58 -51.97 -31.00
C VAL A 827 -32.62 -53.04 -31.54
N ALA A 828 -31.54 -53.36 -30.86
CA ALA A 828 -30.60 -54.42 -31.25
C ALA A 828 -31.19 -55.84 -31.10
N LYS A 829 -32.30 -56.03 -30.33
CA LYS A 829 -33.01 -57.32 -30.21
C LYS A 829 -34.18 -57.45 -31.19
N ALA A 830 -34.58 -56.42 -31.93
CA ALA A 830 -35.64 -56.42 -32.93
C ALA A 830 -35.10 -56.62 -34.37
N GLU A 831 -33.78 -56.61 -34.58
CA GLU A 831 -33.12 -56.83 -35.87
C GLU A 831 -32.37 -58.19 -35.91
N CYS A 832 -32.58 -59.11 -34.95
CA CYS A 832 -32.07 -60.48 -35.04
C CYS A 832 -33.18 -61.51 -35.27
#